data_af8b5cbace25b394a4b1b8297cdfc247
#
_entry.id   af8b5cbace25b394a4b1b8297cdfc247
#
_cell.length_a   1.000
_cell.length_b   1.000
_cell.length_c   1.000
_cell.angle_alpha   90.00
_cell.angle_beta   90.00
_cell.angle_gamma   90.00
#
_symmetry.space_group_name_H-M   'P 1'
#
loop_
_entity.id
_entity.type
_entity.pdbx_description
1 polymer ?
#
loop_
_entity_poly.entity_id
_entity_poly.type
_entity_poly.pdbx_seq_one_letter_code
_entity_poly.pdbx_strand_id
1 'polypeptide(L)'
;MRHFSDAYAALRRKNRGQYALLAGCSFFSVLLITAYVCMMRSPTILSVLPEGGDSRKQVMMVFVLAVIGCAVFTAYAAGLFFRQKSRETGVFLALGATRRQLQREMGKELAVISLGSCAAGAALGGPLAWGVWQLFRLFLVDSQEMALSFDPRSYLLSMVFAAYVVGMLFFLGGRSIRRTNIIDIVQESHKSEPIREVKRWYGSVGIVLVVIGALAGFLMPSFFITVLHWYSPSGVDAVFYLPALVGMYMILLHTVVNGWRKRHKYRDIIATSMMKFQGRQTVRNMLVMTLLIVGAYFASFYAPMLNTSSTYSFSTRPVDFEYHWRNDQNWPERGEVESLASKHGVDITSWTQVDAATLGCDGTVSIEQSSGALGTTYTQEYREVQGGATYFSESAWNALTGQAVDLAPGICANVLDDEGGASYLSGGDVTLVTNMVTGASLSVTPAEPLCFTMLLGCYVLDDADYEILTAGLTDLWRETWVFFNVADAEASYPFADALFNEIVDRSGDDVLQMDAYDLVSAALAEEAGEVYDYDRAHIAAHGFPVIEREDRDTSEFRNYWLYMHQFRVLDQNDFVTTMAVFLVLFIFIALICFAAFIVIAFTRCMTIALTNARVYDDLRHLGAPNRYLFRSVKGQVSKVFLVPAIVGTAVISAFYLMIMYFNDNRFTPGEMAGMAVCAAVIAVLSAVLYGVYRITRRSVCRALGIQGK
;
A
#
# COMPACT_ATOMS: atom_id res chain seq x y z
N MET A 1 38.53 -13.14 40.02
CA MET A 1 37.46 -13.19 38.98
C MET A 1 36.05 -13.01 39.53
N ARG A 2 35.75 -13.47 40.77
CA ARG A 2 34.40 -13.29 41.37
C ARG A 2 34.03 -11.81 41.59
N HIS A 3 34.94 -10.98 42.02
CA HIS A 3 34.66 -9.53 42.24
C HIS A 3 34.32 -8.70 40.98
N PHE A 4 34.83 -9.09 39.79
CA PHE A 4 34.49 -8.36 38.56
C PHE A 4 33.07 -8.67 38.06
N SER A 5 32.66 -9.94 38.10
CA SER A 5 31.30 -10.34 37.73
C SER A 5 30.25 -9.76 38.66
N ASP A 6 30.56 -9.64 39.97
CA ASP A 6 29.65 -9.09 40.97
C ASP A 6 29.47 -7.57 40.79
N ALA A 7 30.56 -6.84 40.53
CA ALA A 7 30.50 -5.40 40.23
C ALA A 7 29.72 -5.13 38.92
N TYR A 8 29.93 -5.97 37.91
CA TYR A 8 29.21 -5.87 36.66
C TYR A 8 27.71 -6.18 36.81
N ALA A 9 27.35 -7.18 37.64
CA ALA A 9 25.96 -7.52 37.96
C ALA A 9 25.26 -6.42 38.77
N ALA A 10 25.94 -5.76 39.69
CA ALA A 10 25.43 -4.64 40.47
C ALA A 10 25.11 -3.44 39.55
N LEU A 11 25.99 -3.13 38.59
CA LEU A 11 25.78 -2.07 37.62
C LEU A 11 24.58 -2.38 36.70
N ARG A 12 24.42 -3.65 36.31
CA ARG A 12 23.25 -4.11 35.54
C ARG A 12 21.94 -3.86 36.27
N ARG A 13 21.90 -4.15 37.58
CA ARG A 13 20.69 -3.91 38.39
C ARG A 13 20.35 -2.42 38.46
N LYS A 14 21.36 -1.54 38.53
CA LYS A 14 21.16 -0.09 38.51
C LYS A 14 20.61 0.44 37.19
N ASN A 15 21.01 -0.17 36.06
CA ASN A 15 20.66 0.30 34.73
C ASN A 15 19.57 -0.55 34.04
N ARG A 16 18.70 -1.23 34.80
CA ARG A 16 17.63 -2.11 34.28
C ARG A 16 16.78 -1.50 33.20
N GLY A 17 16.51 -0.20 33.23
CA GLY A 17 15.70 0.49 32.24
C GLY A 17 16.29 0.47 30.82
N GLN A 18 17.63 0.47 30.68
CA GLN A 18 18.30 0.42 29.39
C GLN A 18 18.20 -0.98 28.76
N TYR A 19 18.35 -2.01 29.59
CA TYR A 19 18.19 -3.40 29.16
C TYR A 19 16.74 -3.71 28.79
N ALA A 20 15.78 -3.21 29.57
CA ALA A 20 14.36 -3.35 29.27
C ALA A 20 13.98 -2.66 27.96
N LEU A 21 14.59 -1.51 27.63
CA LEU A 21 14.38 -0.83 26.37
C LEU A 21 14.86 -1.68 25.18
N LEU A 22 16.09 -2.21 25.25
CA LEU A 22 16.64 -3.05 24.20
C LEU A 22 15.83 -4.34 24.03
N ALA A 23 15.51 -5.01 25.14
CA ALA A 23 14.66 -6.20 25.13
C ALA A 23 13.27 -5.92 24.55
N GLY A 24 12.64 -4.81 24.96
CA GLY A 24 11.34 -4.38 24.47
C GLY A 24 11.36 -4.09 22.97
N CYS A 25 12.36 -3.38 22.48
CA CYS A 25 12.50 -3.08 21.04
C CYS A 25 12.69 -4.36 20.22
N SER A 26 13.56 -5.27 20.65
CA SER A 26 13.78 -6.56 19.97
C SER A 26 12.54 -7.44 20.01
N PHE A 27 11.86 -7.49 21.16
CA PHE A 27 10.60 -8.20 21.34
C PHE A 27 9.51 -7.70 20.39
N PHE A 28 9.26 -6.38 20.39
CA PHE A 28 8.22 -5.78 19.55
C PHE A 28 8.51 -5.97 18.05
N SER A 29 9.75 -5.80 17.61
CA SER A 29 10.10 -6.00 16.21
C SER A 29 9.82 -7.44 15.75
N VAL A 30 10.22 -8.44 16.52
CA VAL A 30 9.98 -9.85 16.18
C VAL A 30 8.51 -10.20 16.33
N LEU A 31 7.83 -9.73 17.38
CA LEU A 31 6.39 -9.91 17.60
C LEU A 31 5.57 -9.45 16.39
N LEU A 32 5.81 -8.22 15.94
CA LEU A 32 5.04 -7.62 14.86
C LEU A 32 5.34 -8.28 13.49
N ILE A 33 6.61 -8.60 13.21
CA ILE A 33 6.97 -9.32 11.98
C ILE A 33 6.38 -10.73 11.99
N THR A 34 6.44 -11.43 13.12
CA THR A 34 5.84 -12.77 13.24
C THR A 34 4.33 -12.73 13.04
N ALA A 35 3.64 -11.78 13.69
CA ALA A 35 2.20 -11.62 13.53
C ALA A 35 1.81 -11.34 12.07
N TYR A 36 2.54 -10.44 11.40
CA TYR A 36 2.30 -10.11 9.99
C TYR A 36 2.52 -11.32 9.08
N VAL A 37 3.63 -12.06 9.26
CA VAL A 37 3.93 -13.24 8.44
C VAL A 37 2.92 -14.36 8.67
N CYS A 38 2.47 -14.55 9.91
CA CYS A 38 1.41 -15.54 10.22
C CYS A 38 0.11 -15.21 9.51
N MET A 39 -0.25 -13.93 9.40
CA MET A 39 -1.43 -13.51 8.63
C MET A 39 -1.23 -13.68 7.13
N MET A 40 -0.15 -13.17 6.57
CA MET A 40 0.14 -13.21 5.13
C MET A 40 0.20 -14.61 4.54
N ARG A 41 0.52 -15.61 5.33
CA ARG A 41 0.59 -17.02 4.91
C ARG A 41 -0.63 -17.84 5.31
N SER A 42 -1.67 -17.22 5.81
CA SER A 42 -2.95 -17.90 6.03
C SER A 42 -3.56 -18.28 4.67
N PRO A 43 -4.06 -19.51 4.51
CA PRO A 43 -4.77 -19.94 3.30
C PRO A 43 -5.89 -18.97 2.91
N THR A 44 -6.64 -18.47 3.86
CA THR A 44 -7.71 -17.48 3.65
C THR A 44 -7.21 -16.18 3.01
N ILE A 45 -5.99 -15.71 3.37
CA ILE A 45 -5.40 -14.51 2.77
C ILE A 45 -4.79 -14.86 1.42
N LEU A 46 -4.25 -16.06 1.26
CA LEU A 46 -3.68 -16.50 -0.01
C LEU A 46 -4.75 -16.73 -1.08
N SER A 47 -5.96 -17.15 -0.70
CA SER A 47 -7.08 -17.28 -1.65
C SER A 47 -7.59 -15.92 -2.16
N VAL A 48 -7.49 -14.87 -1.33
CA VAL A 48 -7.85 -13.50 -1.73
C VAL A 48 -6.70 -12.78 -2.48
N LEU A 49 -5.46 -13.24 -2.31
CA LEU A 49 -4.25 -12.64 -2.89
C LEU A 49 -3.50 -13.67 -3.75
N PRO A 50 -3.95 -13.94 -4.97
CA PRO A 50 -3.40 -14.98 -5.84
C PRO A 50 -1.92 -14.74 -6.18
N GLU A 51 -1.23 -15.82 -6.56
CA GLU A 51 0.18 -15.73 -6.98
C GLU A 51 0.27 -14.99 -8.32
N GLY A 52 1.10 -13.94 -8.34
CA GLY A 52 1.27 -13.10 -9.53
C GLY A 52 0.41 -11.84 -9.55
N GLY A 53 -0.68 -11.77 -8.80
CA GLY A 53 -1.58 -10.61 -8.74
C GLY A 53 -0.91 -9.34 -8.22
N ASP A 54 -1.32 -8.19 -8.72
CA ASP A 54 -0.78 -6.88 -8.32
C ASP A 54 -1.08 -6.55 -6.86
N SER A 55 -2.21 -7.01 -6.35
CA SER A 55 -2.59 -6.90 -4.95
C SER A 55 -1.57 -7.58 -4.04
N ARG A 56 -1.11 -8.80 -4.39
CA ARG A 56 -0.07 -9.51 -3.65
C ARG A 56 1.28 -8.81 -3.74
N LYS A 57 1.63 -8.24 -4.91
CA LYS A 57 2.86 -7.44 -5.07
C LYS A 57 2.84 -6.20 -4.18
N GLN A 58 1.72 -5.48 -4.10
CA GLN A 58 1.56 -4.31 -3.23
C GLN A 58 1.72 -4.69 -1.76
N VAL A 59 1.02 -5.72 -1.28
CA VAL A 59 1.13 -6.21 0.10
C VAL A 59 2.55 -6.67 0.42
N MET A 60 3.23 -7.32 -0.53
CA MET A 60 4.64 -7.71 -0.37
C MET A 60 5.58 -6.50 -0.27
N MET A 61 5.40 -5.45 -1.09
CA MET A 61 6.18 -4.21 -0.98
C MET A 61 6.00 -3.55 0.39
N VAL A 62 4.78 -3.53 0.88
CA VAL A 62 4.47 -2.98 2.20
C VAL A 62 5.08 -3.82 3.32
N PHE A 63 5.09 -5.14 3.19
CA PHE A 63 5.82 -6.04 4.10
C PHE A 63 7.32 -5.75 4.13
N VAL A 64 7.95 -5.59 2.99
CA VAL A 64 9.37 -5.23 2.90
C VAL A 64 9.63 -3.90 3.61
N LEU A 65 8.77 -2.91 3.44
CA LEU A 65 8.87 -1.63 4.15
C LEU A 65 8.75 -1.80 5.67
N ALA A 66 7.85 -2.66 6.15
CA ALA A 66 7.70 -2.98 7.56
C ALA A 66 8.94 -3.68 8.13
N VAL A 67 9.51 -4.63 7.40
CA VAL A 67 10.77 -5.32 7.77
C VAL A 67 11.91 -4.32 7.88
N ILE A 68 12.07 -3.43 6.89
CA ILE A 68 13.08 -2.37 6.91
C ILE A 68 12.86 -1.44 8.10
N GLY A 69 11.62 -1.02 8.36
CA GLY A 69 11.26 -0.19 9.51
C GLY A 69 11.64 -0.84 10.85
N CYS A 70 11.29 -2.11 11.05
CA CYS A 70 11.66 -2.88 12.24
C CYS A 70 13.17 -3.09 12.36
N ALA A 71 13.88 -3.33 11.26
CA ALA A 71 15.33 -3.49 11.24
C ALA A 71 16.04 -2.18 11.63
N VAL A 72 15.63 -1.06 11.05
CA VAL A 72 16.17 0.28 11.37
C VAL A 72 15.86 0.64 12.82
N PHE A 73 14.65 0.37 13.29
CA PHE A 73 14.22 0.60 14.66
C PHE A 73 15.09 -0.19 15.67
N THR A 74 15.27 -1.48 15.45
CA THR A 74 16.06 -2.35 16.32
C THR A 74 17.54 -1.94 16.30
N ALA A 75 18.10 -1.65 15.11
CA ALA A 75 19.48 -1.16 14.96
C ALA A 75 19.68 0.18 15.72
N TYR A 76 18.70 1.06 15.67
CA TYR A 76 18.73 2.32 16.39
C TYR A 76 18.71 2.12 17.90
N ALA A 77 17.82 1.28 18.43
CA ALA A 77 17.74 0.95 19.84
C ALA A 77 19.06 0.31 20.37
N ALA A 78 19.64 -0.60 19.58
CA ALA A 78 20.94 -1.19 19.84
C ALA A 78 22.07 -0.14 19.87
N GLY A 79 22.09 0.76 18.90
CA GLY A 79 23.07 1.85 18.85
C GLY A 79 23.03 2.75 20.08
N LEU A 80 21.83 3.05 20.60
CA LEU A 80 21.66 3.80 21.85
C LEU A 80 22.17 3.03 23.07
N PHE A 81 21.79 1.77 23.18
CA PHE A 81 22.24 0.90 24.26
C PHE A 81 23.77 0.84 24.31
N PHE A 82 24.43 0.55 23.18
CA PHE A 82 25.89 0.43 23.12
C PHE A 82 26.60 1.77 23.36
N ARG A 83 26.03 2.89 22.98
CA ARG A 83 26.60 4.22 23.28
C ARG A 83 26.61 4.52 24.78
N GLN A 84 25.57 4.13 25.51
CA GLN A 84 25.56 4.26 26.96
C GLN A 84 26.50 3.24 27.62
N LYS A 85 26.52 2.01 27.10
CA LYS A 85 27.35 0.92 27.61
C LYS A 85 28.83 1.15 27.36
N SER A 86 29.23 1.88 26.30
CA SER A 86 30.64 2.21 26.03
C SER A 86 31.28 3.02 27.15
N ARG A 87 30.52 3.87 27.83
CA ARG A 87 30.97 4.62 29.00
C ARG A 87 31.32 3.71 30.17
N GLU A 88 30.45 2.74 30.49
CA GLU A 88 30.70 1.74 31.51
C GLU A 88 31.90 0.86 31.16
N THR A 89 31.94 0.41 29.90
CA THR A 89 33.04 -0.38 29.34
C THR A 89 34.38 0.32 29.50
N GLY A 90 34.43 1.62 29.27
CA GLY A 90 35.65 2.40 29.40
C GLY A 90 36.12 2.54 30.84
N VAL A 91 35.20 2.70 31.81
CA VAL A 91 35.54 2.70 33.24
C VAL A 91 36.18 1.36 33.65
N PHE A 92 35.59 0.24 33.19
CA PHE A 92 36.16 -1.09 33.48
C PHE A 92 37.52 -1.32 32.81
N LEU A 93 37.73 -0.79 31.59
CA LEU A 93 39.05 -0.83 30.92
C LEU A 93 40.08 -0.02 31.69
N ALA A 94 39.69 1.14 32.25
CA ALA A 94 40.58 1.98 33.07
C ALA A 94 40.91 1.31 34.41
N LEU A 95 40.01 0.47 34.92
CA LEU A 95 40.23 -0.35 36.12
C LEU A 95 40.99 -1.65 35.86
N GLY A 96 41.50 -1.86 34.62
CA GLY A 96 42.34 -3.00 34.26
C GLY A 96 41.61 -4.23 33.73
N ALA A 97 40.33 -4.15 33.40
CA ALA A 97 39.62 -5.25 32.76
C ALA A 97 40.10 -5.44 31.31
N THR A 98 40.26 -6.69 30.88
CA THR A 98 40.66 -6.97 29.50
C THR A 98 39.47 -6.88 28.56
N ARG A 99 39.74 -6.49 27.30
CA ARG A 99 38.69 -6.43 26.23
C ARG A 99 38.00 -7.80 26.04
N ARG A 100 38.72 -8.92 26.15
CA ARG A 100 38.15 -10.27 26.03
C ARG A 100 37.16 -10.60 27.15
N GLN A 101 37.48 -10.21 28.41
CA GLN A 101 36.58 -10.39 29.56
C GLN A 101 35.27 -9.59 29.37
N LEU A 102 35.37 -8.34 28.91
CA LEU A 102 34.21 -7.49 28.63
C LEU A 102 33.37 -8.03 27.48
N GLN A 103 34.01 -8.50 26.40
CA GLN A 103 33.29 -9.14 25.29
C GLN A 103 32.52 -10.39 25.72
N ARG A 104 33.12 -11.23 26.58
CA ARG A 104 32.47 -12.45 27.09
C ARG A 104 31.26 -12.14 27.97
N GLU A 105 31.40 -11.21 28.92
CA GLU A 105 30.27 -10.85 29.81
C GLU A 105 29.15 -10.11 29.04
N MET A 106 29.49 -9.14 28.20
CA MET A 106 28.50 -8.48 27.36
C MET A 106 27.86 -9.45 26.35
N GLY A 107 28.61 -10.40 25.80
CA GLY A 107 28.08 -11.43 24.91
C GLY A 107 27.03 -12.31 25.59
N LYS A 108 27.26 -12.72 26.85
CA LYS A 108 26.28 -13.48 27.64
C LYS A 108 25.00 -12.67 27.89
N GLU A 109 25.13 -11.39 28.24
CA GLU A 109 23.98 -10.50 28.44
C GLU A 109 23.18 -10.32 27.17
N LEU A 110 23.86 -10.04 26.06
CA LEU A 110 23.22 -9.91 24.74
C LEU A 110 22.52 -11.19 24.31
N ALA A 111 23.14 -12.36 24.57
CA ALA A 111 22.52 -13.65 24.25
C ALA A 111 21.21 -13.82 25.02
N VAL A 112 21.22 -13.61 26.35
CA VAL A 112 20.02 -13.76 27.17
C VAL A 112 18.91 -12.77 26.74
N ILE A 113 19.26 -11.51 26.48
CA ILE A 113 18.29 -10.49 26.11
C ILE A 113 17.75 -10.75 24.70
N SER A 114 18.64 -10.95 23.72
CA SER A 114 18.21 -11.10 22.32
C SER A 114 17.44 -12.41 22.09
N LEU A 115 17.96 -13.54 22.58
CA LEU A 115 17.27 -14.83 22.42
C LEU A 115 15.97 -14.86 23.21
N GLY A 116 15.96 -14.35 24.45
CA GLY A 116 14.76 -14.32 25.26
C GLY A 116 13.67 -13.42 24.68
N SER A 117 14.03 -12.21 24.22
CA SER A 117 13.07 -11.28 23.62
C SER A 117 12.59 -11.76 22.24
N CYS A 118 13.48 -12.32 21.41
CA CYS A 118 13.09 -12.85 20.10
C CYS A 118 12.20 -14.10 20.23
N ALA A 119 12.53 -15.02 21.15
CA ALA A 119 11.69 -16.20 21.42
C ALA A 119 10.30 -15.82 21.94
N ALA A 120 10.23 -14.86 22.88
CA ALA A 120 8.95 -14.36 23.39
C ALA A 120 8.15 -13.64 22.28
N GLY A 121 8.81 -12.84 21.43
CA GLY A 121 8.18 -12.17 20.30
C GLY A 121 7.61 -13.15 19.27
N ALA A 122 8.39 -14.17 18.91
CA ALA A 122 7.94 -15.21 18.01
C ALA A 122 6.76 -16.03 18.60
N ALA A 123 6.85 -16.40 19.88
CA ALA A 123 5.79 -17.16 20.55
C ALA A 123 4.46 -16.40 20.65
N LEU A 124 4.51 -15.08 20.89
CA LEU A 124 3.32 -14.25 21.04
C LEU A 124 2.81 -13.64 19.71
N GLY A 125 3.59 -13.72 18.62
CA GLY A 125 3.21 -13.19 17.32
C GLY A 125 1.98 -13.86 16.73
N GLY A 126 1.90 -15.19 16.77
CA GLY A 126 0.73 -15.95 16.33
C GLY A 126 -0.55 -15.61 17.12
N PRO A 127 -0.54 -15.69 18.46
CA PRO A 127 -1.66 -15.24 19.30
C PRO A 127 -2.08 -13.79 19.03
N LEU A 128 -1.14 -12.88 18.76
CA LEU A 128 -1.46 -11.51 18.42
C LEU A 128 -2.19 -11.43 17.06
N ALA A 129 -1.69 -12.14 16.04
CA ALA A 129 -2.34 -12.22 14.73
C ALA A 129 -3.78 -12.74 14.85
N TRP A 130 -3.97 -13.83 15.60
CA TRP A 130 -5.29 -14.39 15.87
C TRP A 130 -6.20 -13.41 16.61
N GLY A 131 -5.70 -12.74 17.65
CA GLY A 131 -6.48 -11.75 18.40
C GLY A 131 -6.94 -10.57 17.55
N VAL A 132 -6.07 -10.05 16.68
CA VAL A 132 -6.42 -8.95 15.74
C VAL A 132 -7.41 -9.45 14.71
N TRP A 133 -7.25 -10.68 14.19
CA TRP A 133 -8.19 -11.28 13.26
C TRP A 133 -9.58 -11.46 13.88
N GLN A 134 -9.68 -11.94 15.14
CA GLN A 134 -10.95 -12.05 15.86
C GLN A 134 -11.61 -10.70 16.09
N LEU A 135 -10.82 -9.70 16.46
CA LEU A 135 -11.32 -8.32 16.63
C LEU A 135 -11.87 -7.77 15.32
N PHE A 136 -11.19 -8.07 14.22
CA PHE A 136 -11.61 -7.69 12.88
C PHE A 136 -12.93 -8.33 12.47
N ARG A 137 -13.08 -9.66 12.65
CA ARG A 137 -14.34 -10.37 12.40
C ARG A 137 -15.52 -9.80 13.19
N LEU A 138 -15.27 -9.35 14.41
CA LEU A 138 -16.32 -8.82 15.28
C LEU A 138 -16.88 -7.46 14.79
N PHE A 139 -16.07 -6.68 14.06
CA PHE A 139 -16.42 -5.30 13.70
C PHE A 139 -16.71 -5.08 12.21
N LEU A 140 -16.24 -5.94 11.33
CA LEU A 140 -16.23 -5.63 9.90
C LEU A 140 -16.84 -6.69 8.98
N VAL A 141 -16.82 -7.97 9.31
CA VAL A 141 -17.30 -9.01 8.41
C VAL A 141 -17.90 -10.17 9.19
N ASP A 142 -19.17 -10.45 8.96
CA ASP A 142 -19.86 -11.66 9.46
C ASP A 142 -19.63 -12.83 8.49
N SER A 143 -18.38 -13.22 8.29
CA SER A 143 -18.07 -14.38 7.45
C SER A 143 -17.59 -15.54 8.31
N GLN A 144 -18.47 -16.56 8.45
CA GLN A 144 -18.11 -17.82 9.10
C GLN A 144 -17.02 -18.59 8.34
N GLU A 145 -16.85 -18.31 7.07
CA GLU A 145 -15.92 -18.99 6.15
C GLU A 145 -14.46 -18.52 6.29
N MET A 146 -14.22 -17.33 6.83
CA MET A 146 -12.87 -16.79 6.99
C MET A 146 -12.20 -17.23 8.29
N ALA A 147 -11.73 -18.46 8.37
CA ALA A 147 -10.93 -18.96 9.50
C ALA A 147 -9.43 -18.66 9.28
N LEU A 148 -8.79 -17.97 10.23
CA LEU A 148 -7.34 -17.81 10.19
C LEU A 148 -6.67 -19.14 10.57
N SER A 149 -6.10 -19.83 9.61
CA SER A 149 -5.28 -21.01 9.84
C SER A 149 -3.80 -20.65 9.84
N PHE A 150 -3.02 -21.28 10.72
CA PHE A 150 -1.60 -21.02 10.85
C PHE A 150 -0.78 -22.07 10.11
N ASP A 151 -0.02 -21.63 9.09
CA ASP A 151 1.01 -22.47 8.49
C ASP A 151 2.28 -22.43 9.36
N PRO A 152 2.79 -23.58 9.86
CA PRO A 152 4.04 -23.64 10.59
C PRO A 152 5.26 -23.05 9.86
N ARG A 153 5.24 -23.06 8.52
CA ARG A 153 6.29 -22.45 7.68
C ARG A 153 6.39 -20.93 7.85
N SER A 154 5.33 -20.28 8.33
CA SER A 154 5.33 -18.85 8.67
C SER A 154 6.38 -18.50 9.71
N TYR A 155 6.59 -19.38 10.69
CA TYR A 155 7.61 -19.18 11.72
C TYR A 155 9.04 -19.25 11.19
N LEU A 156 9.29 -19.94 10.06
CA LEU A 156 10.63 -20.01 9.46
C LEU A 156 11.11 -18.62 9.02
N LEU A 157 10.26 -17.84 8.35
CA LEU A 157 10.59 -16.48 7.92
C LEU A 157 10.79 -15.54 9.12
N SER A 158 9.97 -15.70 10.16
CA SER A 158 10.11 -14.97 11.42
C SER A 158 11.43 -15.31 12.14
N MET A 159 11.87 -16.58 12.08
CA MET A 159 13.18 -17.00 12.62
C MET A 159 14.34 -16.38 11.86
N VAL A 160 14.24 -16.20 10.54
CA VAL A 160 15.26 -15.48 9.75
C VAL A 160 15.39 -14.04 10.22
N PHE A 161 14.28 -13.36 10.44
CA PHE A 161 14.31 -12.00 10.98
C PHE A 161 14.85 -11.96 12.42
N ALA A 162 14.47 -12.90 13.28
CA ALA A 162 15.01 -13.02 14.64
C ALA A 162 16.54 -13.27 14.62
N ALA A 163 17.02 -14.12 13.72
CA ALA A 163 18.44 -14.36 13.53
C ALA A 163 19.19 -13.09 13.08
N TYR A 164 18.57 -12.30 12.18
CA TYR A 164 19.09 -10.97 11.81
C TYR A 164 19.21 -10.05 13.04
N VAL A 165 18.16 -9.96 13.88
CA VAL A 165 18.15 -9.11 15.09
C VAL A 165 19.27 -9.56 16.03
N VAL A 166 19.40 -10.85 16.32
CA VAL A 166 20.46 -11.42 17.17
C VAL A 166 21.84 -11.10 16.59
N GLY A 167 22.07 -11.43 15.31
CA GLY A 167 23.35 -11.20 14.64
C GLY A 167 23.76 -9.73 14.64
N MET A 168 22.82 -8.83 14.36
CA MET A 168 23.04 -7.38 14.39
C MET A 168 23.41 -6.89 15.77
N LEU A 169 22.77 -7.36 16.84
CA LEU A 169 23.11 -7.01 18.22
C LEU A 169 24.51 -7.45 18.60
N PHE A 170 24.91 -8.69 18.24
CA PHE A 170 26.26 -9.18 18.46
C PHE A 170 27.31 -8.41 17.66
N PHE A 171 27.01 -8.11 16.38
CA PHE A 171 27.90 -7.31 15.53
C PHE A 171 28.15 -5.91 16.10
N LEU A 172 27.07 -5.20 16.45
CA LEU A 172 27.17 -3.84 17.04
C LEU A 172 27.85 -3.87 18.41
N GLY A 173 27.59 -4.89 19.24
CA GLY A 173 28.24 -5.09 20.53
C GLY A 173 29.75 -5.29 20.38
N GLY A 174 30.16 -6.19 19.50
CA GLY A 174 31.57 -6.43 19.19
C GLY A 174 32.29 -5.19 18.64
N ARG A 175 31.61 -4.47 17.71
CA ARG A 175 32.15 -3.23 17.15
C ARG A 175 32.27 -2.12 18.22
N SER A 176 31.31 -2.02 19.15
CA SER A 176 31.34 -1.03 20.23
C SER A 176 32.57 -1.23 21.11
N ILE A 177 32.82 -2.46 21.59
CA ILE A 177 33.98 -2.75 22.47
C ILE A 177 35.31 -2.52 21.74
N ARG A 178 35.42 -2.92 20.46
CA ARG A 178 36.64 -2.72 19.65
C ARG A 178 36.97 -1.24 19.47
N ARG A 179 35.97 -0.36 19.35
CA ARG A 179 36.14 1.08 19.13
C ARG A 179 36.26 1.91 20.43
N THR A 180 35.99 1.32 21.58
CA THR A 180 36.09 2.04 22.85
C THR A 180 37.56 2.19 23.26
N ASN A 181 38.06 3.42 23.21
CA ASN A 181 39.38 3.83 23.73
C ASN A 181 39.17 4.63 25.02
N ILE A 182 40.06 4.45 26.00
CA ILE A 182 40.02 5.15 27.28
C ILE A 182 40.09 6.67 27.08
N ILE A 183 40.91 7.13 26.14
CA ILE A 183 41.09 8.56 25.80
C ILE A 183 39.81 9.17 25.21
N ASP A 184 39.09 8.42 24.35
CA ASP A 184 37.85 8.89 23.76
C ASP A 184 36.74 9.14 24.80
N ILE A 185 36.74 8.40 25.90
CA ILE A 185 35.74 8.53 26.97
C ILE A 185 35.94 9.81 27.77
N VAL A 186 37.19 10.16 28.05
CA VAL A 186 37.53 11.42 28.74
C VAL A 186 37.26 12.63 27.86
N GLN A 187 37.47 12.50 26.54
CA GLN A 187 37.26 13.58 25.57
C GLN A 187 35.85 13.64 24.99
N GLU A 188 35.07 12.55 25.02
CA GLU A 188 33.70 12.50 24.44
C GLU A 188 32.74 13.47 25.14
N SER A 189 33.00 13.80 26.41
CA SER A 189 32.25 14.83 27.15
C SER A 189 32.47 16.26 26.59
N HIS A 190 33.54 16.45 25.79
CA HIS A 190 33.92 17.73 25.21
C HIS A 190 33.84 17.76 23.67
N LYS A 191 33.59 16.65 22.99
CA LYS A 191 33.37 16.63 21.54
C LYS A 191 31.97 17.14 21.23
N SER A 192 31.84 18.44 21.00
CA SER A 192 30.68 19.01 20.32
C SER A 192 30.83 18.75 18.81
N GLU A 193 29.85 18.12 18.18
CA GLU A 193 29.78 18.08 16.71
C GLU A 193 29.37 19.48 16.21
N PRO A 194 30.28 20.26 15.61
CA PRO A 194 29.90 21.57 15.10
C PRO A 194 28.97 21.41 13.91
N ILE A 195 27.76 21.94 14.00
CA ILE A 195 26.91 22.07 12.81
C ILE A 195 27.47 23.25 12.01
N ARG A 196 27.80 22.98 10.75
CA ARG A 196 28.01 24.09 9.77
C ARG A 196 26.78 24.97 9.75
N GLU A 197 26.94 26.27 9.66
CA GLU A 197 25.83 27.21 9.57
C GLU A 197 24.88 26.82 8.44
N VAL A 198 23.62 26.61 8.78
CA VAL A 198 22.57 26.29 7.80
C VAL A 198 22.02 27.61 7.28
N LYS A 199 22.15 27.83 5.98
CA LYS A 199 21.64 29.04 5.32
C LYS A 199 20.11 29.11 5.42
N ARG A 200 19.52 30.29 5.48
CA ARG A 200 18.07 30.46 5.66
C ARG A 200 17.23 29.89 4.53
N TRP A 201 17.76 29.83 3.33
CA TRP A 201 17.07 29.33 2.15
C TRP A 201 16.82 27.79 2.18
N TYR A 202 17.49 27.03 3.07
CA TYR A 202 17.31 25.58 3.18
C TYR A 202 15.85 25.18 3.43
N GLY A 203 15.09 25.97 4.19
CA GLY A 203 13.68 25.67 4.45
C GLY A 203 12.82 25.79 3.20
N SER A 204 12.95 26.90 2.46
CA SER A 204 12.16 27.15 1.25
C SER A 204 12.52 26.18 0.13
N VAL A 205 13.81 25.96 -0.12
CA VAL A 205 14.26 24.97 -1.12
C VAL A 205 13.86 23.56 -0.71
N GLY A 206 13.86 23.24 0.59
CA GLY A 206 13.37 21.96 1.07
C GLY A 206 11.90 21.71 0.72
N ILE A 207 11.03 22.73 0.85
CA ILE A 207 9.62 22.63 0.46
C ILE A 207 9.51 22.42 -1.06
N VAL A 208 10.24 23.21 -1.86
CA VAL A 208 10.25 23.08 -3.32
C VAL A 208 10.69 21.68 -3.75
N LEU A 209 11.75 21.14 -3.13
CA LEU A 209 12.22 19.79 -3.44
C LEU A 209 11.21 18.68 -3.05
N VAL A 210 10.44 18.87 -1.97
CA VAL A 210 9.35 17.93 -1.63
C VAL A 210 8.27 17.95 -2.70
N VAL A 211 7.85 19.13 -3.15
CA VAL A 211 6.84 19.27 -4.20
C VAL A 211 7.35 18.70 -5.53
N ILE A 212 8.55 19.08 -5.96
CA ILE A 212 9.15 18.55 -7.19
C ILE A 212 9.31 17.03 -7.13
N GLY A 213 9.80 16.50 -6.01
CA GLY A 213 9.99 15.06 -5.86
C GLY A 213 8.66 14.28 -5.80
N ALA A 214 7.61 14.85 -5.23
CA ALA A 214 6.28 14.24 -5.24
C ALA A 214 5.70 14.23 -6.66
N LEU A 215 5.73 15.37 -7.36
CA LEU A 215 5.26 15.48 -8.74
C LEU A 215 6.09 14.62 -9.70
N ALA A 216 7.41 14.64 -9.59
CA ALA A 216 8.26 13.81 -10.44
C ALA A 216 7.98 12.31 -10.23
N GLY A 217 7.87 11.86 -8.97
CA GLY A 217 7.58 10.46 -8.67
C GLY A 217 6.22 9.98 -9.17
N PHE A 218 5.25 10.88 -9.26
CA PHE A 218 3.91 10.56 -9.75
C PHE A 218 3.80 10.68 -11.28
N LEU A 219 4.32 11.75 -11.87
CA LEU A 219 4.11 12.05 -13.30
C LEU A 219 5.15 11.39 -14.22
N MET A 220 6.37 11.10 -13.73
CA MET A 220 7.41 10.53 -14.59
C MET A 220 7.09 9.14 -15.14
N PRO A 221 6.50 8.20 -14.37
CA PRO A 221 6.09 6.92 -14.93
C PRO A 221 5.11 7.09 -16.10
N SER A 222 4.06 7.88 -15.92
CA SER A 222 3.11 8.18 -16.99
C SER A 222 3.75 8.84 -18.21
N PHE A 223 4.66 9.79 -18.00
CA PHE A 223 5.42 10.42 -19.08
C PHE A 223 6.29 9.42 -19.85
N PHE A 224 6.94 8.50 -19.17
CA PHE A 224 7.73 7.48 -19.85
C PHE A 224 6.87 6.54 -20.68
N ILE A 225 5.70 6.15 -20.17
CA ILE A 225 4.77 5.27 -20.89
C ILE A 225 4.19 6.01 -22.11
N THR A 226 3.66 7.22 -21.93
CA THR A 226 2.91 7.93 -22.99
C THR A 226 3.80 8.58 -24.04
N VAL A 227 4.97 9.10 -23.66
CA VAL A 227 5.84 9.87 -24.56
C VAL A 227 7.02 9.07 -25.10
N LEU A 228 7.60 8.23 -24.25
CA LEU A 228 8.78 7.44 -24.62
C LEU A 228 8.44 5.98 -24.93
N HIS A 229 7.18 5.58 -24.80
CA HIS A 229 6.71 4.20 -24.99
C HIS A 229 7.58 3.19 -24.24
N TRP A 230 7.96 3.55 -23.00
CA TRP A 230 8.88 2.78 -22.19
C TRP A 230 8.27 2.45 -20.81
N TYR A 231 8.13 1.16 -20.53
CA TYR A 231 7.73 0.64 -19.24
C TYR A 231 8.95 0.40 -18.37
N SER A 232 9.10 1.15 -17.29
CA SER A 232 10.19 0.95 -16.34
C SER A 232 9.95 -0.27 -15.44
N PRO A 233 11.00 -1.02 -15.03
CA PRO A 233 10.86 -2.11 -14.07
C PRO A 233 10.34 -1.61 -12.73
N SER A 234 9.57 -2.46 -12.04
CA SER A 234 9.06 -2.16 -10.70
C SER A 234 10.16 -1.69 -9.74
N GLY A 235 9.99 -0.52 -9.16
CA GLY A 235 10.92 0.07 -8.17
C GLY A 235 11.94 1.06 -8.74
N VAL A 236 12.16 1.16 -10.04
CA VAL A 236 12.97 2.24 -10.65
C VAL A 236 12.30 3.60 -10.41
N ASP A 237 10.98 3.63 -10.46
CA ASP A 237 10.17 4.84 -10.24
C ASP A 237 10.37 5.46 -8.84
N ALA A 238 10.75 4.65 -7.86
CA ALA A 238 11.10 5.12 -6.52
C ALA A 238 12.27 6.13 -6.51
N VAL A 239 13.14 6.10 -7.53
CA VAL A 239 14.27 7.05 -7.67
C VAL A 239 13.77 8.48 -7.84
N PHE A 240 12.64 8.68 -8.50
CA PHE A 240 12.06 10.02 -8.73
C PHE A 240 11.53 10.68 -7.44
N TYR A 241 11.30 9.90 -6.38
CA TYR A 241 10.95 10.44 -5.04
C TYR A 241 12.18 10.87 -4.21
N LEU A 242 13.43 10.61 -4.64
CA LEU A 242 14.63 11.01 -3.91
C LEU A 242 14.71 12.52 -3.63
N PRO A 243 14.33 13.43 -4.54
CA PRO A 243 14.29 14.86 -4.23
C PRO A 243 13.38 15.19 -3.05
N ALA A 244 12.22 14.49 -2.92
CA ALA A 244 11.33 14.69 -1.78
C ALA A 244 11.99 14.27 -0.46
N LEU A 245 12.73 13.17 -0.45
CA LEU A 245 13.49 12.72 0.73
C LEU A 245 14.56 13.74 1.15
N VAL A 246 15.31 14.28 0.18
CA VAL A 246 16.31 15.34 0.41
C VAL A 246 15.62 16.60 0.92
N GLY A 247 14.49 16.98 0.33
CA GLY A 247 13.68 18.11 0.76
C GLY A 247 13.21 18.01 2.20
N MET A 248 12.68 16.85 2.59
CA MET A 248 12.29 16.56 3.98
C MET A 248 13.48 16.71 4.94
N TYR A 249 14.65 16.19 4.58
CA TYR A 249 15.86 16.36 5.38
C TYR A 249 16.22 17.84 5.54
N MET A 250 16.14 18.62 4.47
CA MET A 250 16.43 20.06 4.50
C MET A 250 15.44 20.86 5.35
N ILE A 251 14.15 20.54 5.29
CA ILE A 251 13.10 21.13 6.14
C ILE A 251 13.38 20.85 7.62
N LEU A 252 13.68 19.60 7.95
CA LEU A 252 13.97 19.20 9.32
C LEU A 252 15.24 19.88 9.84
N LEU A 253 16.28 19.94 9.01
CA LEU A 253 17.53 20.61 9.37
C LEU A 253 17.32 22.12 9.61
N HIS A 254 16.59 22.79 8.74
CA HIS A 254 16.24 24.20 8.92
C HIS A 254 15.42 24.43 10.19
N THR A 255 14.44 23.57 10.46
CA THR A 255 13.56 23.68 11.63
C THR A 255 14.32 23.52 12.95
N VAL A 256 15.31 22.61 12.98
CA VAL A 256 16.14 22.37 14.18
C VAL A 256 17.11 23.53 14.42
N VAL A 257 17.77 24.03 13.36
CA VAL A 257 18.86 25.02 13.47
C VAL A 257 18.34 26.43 13.48
N ASN A 258 17.54 26.84 12.50
CA ASN A 258 17.10 28.22 12.30
C ASN A 258 15.70 28.47 12.88
N GLY A 259 14.77 27.53 12.74
CA GLY A 259 13.35 27.71 13.06
C GLY A 259 12.63 28.64 12.08
N TRP A 260 11.28 28.55 12.01
CA TRP A 260 10.43 29.29 11.05
C TRP A 260 9.95 30.67 11.56
N ARG A 261 10.00 30.89 12.89
CA ARG A 261 9.58 32.17 13.49
C ARG A 261 10.78 32.94 14.02
N LYS A 262 10.75 34.25 13.88
CA LYS A 262 11.65 35.17 14.63
C LYS A 262 11.31 35.00 16.12
N ARG A 263 12.04 34.14 16.84
CA ARG A 263 11.90 33.98 18.29
C ARG A 263 12.67 35.06 19.03
N HIS A 264 12.18 35.45 20.17
CA HIS A 264 12.94 36.29 21.12
C HIS A 264 14.28 35.62 21.44
N LYS A 265 15.36 36.18 20.91
CA LYS A 265 16.71 35.58 20.89
C LYS A 265 17.22 35.11 22.24
N TYR A 266 16.75 35.69 23.34
CA TYR A 266 17.28 35.45 24.69
C TYR A 266 16.47 34.41 25.49
N ARG A 267 15.22 34.17 25.19
CA ARG A 267 14.29 33.36 26.01
C ARG A 267 14.48 31.87 25.85
N ASP A 268 14.86 31.39 24.65
CA ASP A 268 15.01 29.98 24.30
C ASP A 268 16.44 29.62 23.87
N ILE A 269 17.43 30.47 24.19
CA ILE A 269 18.82 30.37 23.70
C ILE A 269 19.45 29.03 24.09
N ILE A 270 19.25 28.57 25.34
CA ILE A 270 19.85 27.35 25.87
C ILE A 270 19.24 26.12 25.15
N ALA A 271 17.93 26.03 25.05
CA ALA A 271 17.26 24.92 24.36
C ALA A 271 17.68 24.84 22.88
N THR A 272 17.84 26.00 22.22
CA THR A 272 18.24 26.06 20.82
C THR A 272 19.73 25.70 20.65
N SER A 273 20.59 26.19 21.51
CA SER A 273 22.03 25.86 21.47
C SER A 273 22.28 24.38 21.73
N MET A 274 21.65 23.81 22.76
CA MET A 274 21.74 22.37 23.05
C MET A 274 21.29 21.50 21.85
N MET A 275 20.23 21.90 21.15
CA MET A 275 19.80 21.19 19.96
C MET A 275 20.75 21.38 18.76
N LYS A 276 21.39 22.54 18.61
CA LYS A 276 22.40 22.75 17.58
C LYS A 276 23.62 21.85 17.77
N PHE A 277 24.12 21.69 18.99
CA PHE A 277 25.27 20.83 19.28
C PHE A 277 25.04 19.34 19.01
N GLN A 278 23.81 18.88 18.98
CA GLN A 278 23.45 17.48 18.68
C GLN A 278 22.77 17.33 17.30
N GLY A 279 22.93 18.32 16.41
CA GLY A 279 22.07 18.56 15.27
C GLY A 279 22.02 17.42 14.25
N ARG A 280 23.14 16.92 13.76
CA ARG A 280 23.15 15.88 12.71
C ARG A 280 22.43 14.61 13.13
N GLN A 281 22.72 14.11 14.32
CA GLN A 281 22.09 12.90 14.83
C GLN A 281 20.60 13.14 15.11
N THR A 282 20.25 14.31 15.65
CA THR A 282 18.86 14.69 15.88
C THR A 282 18.07 14.72 14.59
N VAL A 283 18.60 15.40 13.54
CA VAL A 283 17.91 15.52 12.24
C VAL A 283 17.76 14.18 11.55
N ARG A 284 18.77 13.31 11.57
CA ARG A 284 18.68 11.96 11.01
C ARG A 284 17.58 11.14 11.69
N ASN A 285 17.48 11.22 13.01
CA ASN A 285 16.42 10.52 13.75
C ASN A 285 15.05 11.11 13.47
N MET A 286 14.95 12.44 13.35
CA MET A 286 13.72 13.11 12.96
C MET A 286 13.27 12.72 11.56
N LEU A 287 14.19 12.54 10.60
CA LEU A 287 13.86 12.05 9.27
C LEU A 287 13.28 10.63 9.32
N VAL A 288 13.92 9.72 10.06
CA VAL A 288 13.39 8.36 10.25
C VAL A 288 11.98 8.40 10.88
N MET A 289 11.80 9.24 11.91
CA MET A 289 10.48 9.42 12.54
C MET A 289 9.45 10.00 11.57
N THR A 290 9.85 10.95 10.72
CA THR A 290 8.96 11.51 9.68
C THR A 290 8.53 10.43 8.69
N LEU A 291 9.47 9.61 8.21
CA LEU A 291 9.17 8.50 7.29
C LEU A 291 8.26 7.44 7.94
N LEU A 292 8.45 7.15 9.22
CA LEU A 292 7.57 6.22 9.95
C LEU A 292 6.15 6.78 10.09
N ILE A 293 5.99 8.08 10.31
CA ILE A 293 4.66 8.72 10.35
C ILE A 293 4.03 8.72 8.96
N VAL A 294 4.80 9.03 7.92
CA VAL A 294 4.32 8.95 6.53
C VAL A 294 3.84 7.52 6.22
N GLY A 295 4.64 6.50 6.55
CA GLY A 295 4.25 5.11 6.35
C GLY A 295 3.03 4.68 7.18
N ALA A 296 2.91 5.15 8.44
CA ALA A 296 1.75 4.87 9.27
C ALA A 296 0.46 5.46 8.70
N TYR A 297 0.50 6.73 8.25
CA TYR A 297 -0.66 7.35 7.63
C TYR A 297 -0.94 6.81 6.23
N PHE A 298 0.08 6.51 5.43
CA PHE A 298 -0.11 5.84 4.14
C PHE A 298 -0.91 4.56 4.33
N ALA A 299 -0.47 3.69 5.23
CA ALA A 299 -1.18 2.45 5.53
C ALA A 299 -2.59 2.69 6.10
N SER A 300 -2.78 3.72 6.93
CA SER A 300 -4.08 4.02 7.53
C SER A 300 -5.09 4.64 6.56
N PHE A 301 -4.64 5.30 5.48
CA PHE A 301 -5.52 5.98 4.54
C PHE A 301 -5.91 5.11 3.36
N TYR A 302 -5.03 4.19 2.96
CA TYR A 302 -5.19 3.41 1.74
C TYR A 302 -6.52 2.63 1.71
N ALA A 303 -6.76 1.79 2.71
CA ALA A 303 -7.96 0.97 2.75
C ALA A 303 -9.28 1.77 2.90
N PRO A 304 -9.40 2.78 3.81
CA PRO A 304 -10.58 3.62 3.87
C PRO A 304 -10.88 4.37 2.57
N MET A 305 -9.85 4.83 1.87
CA MET A 305 -10.03 5.55 0.61
C MET A 305 -10.59 4.65 -0.47
N LEU A 306 -9.98 3.48 -0.70
CA LEU A 306 -10.48 2.52 -1.67
C LEU A 306 -11.90 2.06 -1.34
N ASN A 307 -12.17 1.70 -0.09
CA ASN A 307 -13.49 1.22 0.32
C ASN A 307 -14.58 2.28 0.08
N THR A 308 -14.30 3.55 0.40
CA THR A 308 -15.31 4.61 0.25
C THR A 308 -15.56 4.93 -1.22
N SER A 309 -14.51 4.98 -2.03
CA SER A 309 -14.61 5.22 -3.48
C SER A 309 -15.39 4.09 -4.17
N SER A 310 -15.04 2.84 -3.90
CA SER A 310 -15.70 1.68 -4.53
C SER A 310 -17.14 1.48 -4.05
N THR A 311 -17.42 1.70 -2.75
CA THR A 311 -18.80 1.66 -2.25
C THR A 311 -19.67 2.71 -2.98
N TYR A 312 -19.11 3.90 -3.22
CA TYR A 312 -19.79 4.91 -4.01
C TYR A 312 -20.02 4.45 -5.45
N SER A 313 -18.98 3.89 -6.11
CA SER A 313 -19.09 3.36 -7.48
C SER A 313 -20.17 2.29 -7.60
N PHE A 314 -20.21 1.30 -6.69
CA PHE A 314 -21.27 0.29 -6.69
C PHE A 314 -22.67 0.89 -6.48
N SER A 315 -22.81 1.91 -5.61
CA SER A 315 -24.09 2.55 -5.33
C SER A 315 -24.62 3.40 -6.50
N THR A 316 -23.74 3.82 -7.39
CA THR A 316 -24.07 4.64 -8.57
C THR A 316 -24.22 3.83 -9.86
N ARG A 317 -24.00 2.52 -9.83
CA ARG A 317 -24.25 1.66 -10.99
C ARG A 317 -25.69 1.79 -11.46
N PRO A 318 -25.92 1.98 -12.76
CA PRO A 318 -27.26 2.20 -13.32
C PRO A 318 -28.14 0.96 -13.26
N VAL A 319 -27.56 -0.24 -13.25
CA VAL A 319 -28.28 -1.52 -13.17
C VAL A 319 -27.72 -2.41 -12.05
N ASP A 320 -28.57 -3.30 -11.53
CA ASP A 320 -28.20 -4.25 -10.47
C ASP A 320 -27.54 -5.50 -11.02
N PHE A 321 -27.98 -5.95 -12.20
CA PHE A 321 -27.54 -7.18 -12.85
C PHE A 321 -27.23 -6.93 -14.31
N GLU A 322 -26.03 -7.27 -14.73
CA GLU A 322 -25.56 -7.33 -16.11
C GLU A 322 -24.96 -8.71 -16.36
N TYR A 323 -25.35 -9.35 -17.43
CA TYR A 323 -24.72 -10.53 -17.95
C TYR A 323 -24.95 -10.66 -19.46
N HIS A 324 -24.04 -11.35 -20.14
CA HIS A 324 -24.09 -11.57 -21.56
C HIS A 324 -23.55 -12.96 -21.92
N TRP A 325 -23.86 -13.42 -23.11
CA TRP A 325 -23.38 -14.71 -23.60
C TRP A 325 -23.38 -14.76 -25.13
N ARG A 326 -22.55 -15.63 -25.69
CA ARG A 326 -22.63 -15.99 -27.10
C ARG A 326 -23.89 -16.79 -27.37
N ASN A 327 -24.54 -16.53 -28.52
CA ASN A 327 -25.83 -17.13 -28.86
C ASN A 327 -25.76 -18.64 -29.17
N ASP A 328 -24.57 -19.21 -29.34
CA ASP A 328 -24.37 -20.66 -29.45
C ASP A 328 -24.39 -21.39 -28.07
N GLN A 329 -24.41 -20.66 -26.95
CA GLN A 329 -24.46 -21.20 -25.59
C GLN A 329 -25.89 -21.37 -25.09
N ASN A 330 -26.09 -22.31 -24.18
CA ASN A 330 -27.39 -22.59 -23.57
C ASN A 330 -27.54 -21.83 -22.23
N TRP A 331 -27.91 -20.58 -22.27
CA TRP A 331 -28.05 -19.75 -21.08
C TRP A 331 -29.50 -19.64 -20.60
N PRO A 332 -29.75 -19.25 -19.31
CA PRO A 332 -31.08 -19.12 -18.77
C PRO A 332 -31.89 -18.04 -19.51
N GLU A 333 -33.03 -18.44 -20.04
CA GLU A 333 -33.97 -17.49 -20.64
C GLU A 333 -34.66 -16.65 -19.57
N ARG A 334 -35.24 -15.50 -19.99
CA ARG A 334 -35.95 -14.57 -19.09
C ARG A 334 -36.95 -15.28 -18.15
N GLY A 335 -37.76 -16.21 -18.66
CA GLY A 335 -38.76 -16.93 -17.85
C GLY A 335 -38.14 -17.82 -16.77
N GLU A 336 -36.96 -18.39 -17.03
CA GLU A 336 -36.19 -19.19 -16.07
C GLU A 336 -35.61 -18.30 -14.99
N VAL A 337 -35.03 -17.14 -15.36
CA VAL A 337 -34.51 -16.14 -14.42
C VAL A 337 -35.62 -15.58 -13.53
N GLU A 338 -36.79 -15.24 -14.09
CA GLU A 338 -37.95 -14.78 -13.33
C GLU A 338 -38.49 -15.86 -12.36
N SER A 339 -38.46 -17.13 -12.77
CA SER A 339 -38.80 -18.27 -11.90
C SER A 339 -37.80 -18.43 -10.73
N LEU A 340 -36.50 -18.29 -11.03
CA LEU A 340 -35.45 -18.36 -10.02
C LEU A 340 -35.55 -17.18 -9.05
N ALA A 341 -35.80 -15.96 -9.54
CA ALA A 341 -36.01 -14.78 -8.73
C ALA A 341 -37.21 -14.95 -7.77
N SER A 342 -38.33 -15.42 -8.29
CA SER A 342 -39.53 -15.69 -7.47
C SER A 342 -39.28 -16.72 -6.37
N LYS A 343 -38.47 -17.76 -6.65
CA LYS A 343 -38.08 -18.79 -5.67
C LYS A 343 -37.29 -18.20 -4.52
N HIS A 344 -36.49 -17.16 -4.76
CA HIS A 344 -35.71 -16.45 -3.75
C HIS A 344 -36.42 -15.22 -3.20
N GLY A 345 -37.67 -14.94 -3.61
CA GLY A 345 -38.45 -13.80 -3.15
C GLY A 345 -37.94 -12.45 -3.70
N VAL A 346 -37.33 -12.46 -4.86
CA VAL A 346 -36.80 -11.27 -5.55
C VAL A 346 -37.76 -10.85 -6.66
N ASP A 347 -38.14 -9.57 -6.69
CA ASP A 347 -38.98 -8.98 -7.70
C ASP A 347 -38.12 -8.22 -8.74
N ILE A 348 -38.17 -8.63 -9.98
CA ILE A 348 -37.50 -7.95 -11.11
C ILE A 348 -38.36 -6.75 -11.54
N THR A 349 -37.75 -5.55 -11.54
CA THR A 349 -38.46 -4.28 -11.81
C THR A 349 -38.28 -3.78 -13.24
N SER A 350 -37.16 -4.07 -13.87
CA SER A 350 -36.87 -3.73 -15.26
C SER A 350 -36.12 -4.85 -15.92
N TRP A 351 -36.25 -4.98 -17.24
CA TRP A 351 -35.54 -5.97 -18.06
C TRP A 351 -35.28 -5.40 -19.44
N THR A 352 -34.02 -5.29 -19.82
CA THR A 352 -33.59 -4.90 -21.16
C THR A 352 -32.68 -5.96 -21.72
N GLN A 353 -32.94 -6.39 -22.95
CA GLN A 353 -32.16 -7.38 -23.67
C GLN A 353 -31.89 -6.87 -25.10
N VAL A 354 -30.65 -6.93 -25.52
CA VAL A 354 -30.20 -6.50 -26.81
C VAL A 354 -29.19 -7.47 -27.43
N ASP A 355 -29.02 -7.38 -28.73
CA ASP A 355 -28.02 -8.17 -29.44
C ASP A 355 -26.76 -7.31 -29.67
N ALA A 356 -25.61 -7.96 -29.58
CA ALA A 356 -24.31 -7.45 -29.98
C ALA A 356 -23.59 -8.45 -30.88
N ALA A 357 -22.49 -8.05 -31.48
CA ALA A 357 -21.72 -8.91 -32.36
C ALA A 357 -20.22 -8.74 -32.17
N THR A 358 -19.48 -9.85 -32.22
CA THR A 358 -18.01 -9.82 -32.27
C THR A 358 -17.56 -9.64 -33.73
N LEU A 359 -16.82 -8.56 -33.99
CA LEU A 359 -16.26 -8.23 -35.30
C LEU A 359 -14.75 -8.04 -35.21
N GLY A 360 -14.04 -8.31 -36.30
CA GLY A 360 -12.61 -8.01 -36.37
C GLY A 360 -12.37 -6.52 -36.54
N CYS A 361 -11.31 -6.01 -35.95
CA CYS A 361 -10.94 -4.60 -36.04
C CYS A 361 -9.48 -4.42 -36.44
N ASP A 362 -9.25 -3.46 -37.34
CA ASP A 362 -7.92 -2.97 -37.69
C ASP A 362 -7.64 -1.67 -36.94
N GLY A 363 -6.43 -1.52 -36.47
CA GLY A 363 -6.09 -0.31 -35.73
C GLY A 363 -4.63 -0.27 -35.24
N THR A 364 -4.34 0.69 -34.44
CA THR A 364 -2.99 0.90 -33.90
C THR A 364 -2.78 0.07 -32.64
N VAL A 365 -1.74 -0.76 -32.59
CA VAL A 365 -1.34 -1.56 -31.46
C VAL A 365 0.05 -1.19 -30.96
N SER A 366 0.28 -1.39 -29.67
CA SER A 366 1.60 -1.22 -29.05
C SER A 366 2.39 -2.52 -29.12
N ILE A 367 3.45 -2.55 -29.92
CA ILE A 367 4.31 -3.74 -30.09
C ILE A 367 5.57 -3.59 -29.24
N GLU A 368 5.88 -4.62 -28.48
CA GLU A 368 7.12 -4.69 -27.73
C GLU A 368 8.33 -4.78 -28.68
N GLN A 369 9.23 -3.78 -28.60
CA GLN A 369 10.47 -3.76 -29.40
C GLN A 369 11.65 -4.37 -28.67
N SER A 370 11.78 -4.11 -27.37
CA SER A 370 12.85 -4.67 -26.56
C SER A 370 12.44 -4.74 -25.11
N SER A 371 12.76 -5.85 -24.45
CA SER A 371 12.58 -6.04 -23.03
C SER A 371 13.90 -6.33 -22.35
N GLY A 372 14.16 -5.71 -21.22
CA GLY A 372 15.40 -5.90 -20.48
C GLY A 372 15.29 -5.50 -19.00
N ALA A 373 16.40 -5.65 -18.26
CA ALA A 373 16.46 -5.32 -16.84
C ALA A 373 16.16 -3.85 -16.50
N LEU A 374 16.19 -2.95 -17.48
CA LEU A 374 15.94 -1.52 -17.31
C LEU A 374 14.53 -1.10 -17.77
N GLY A 375 13.77 -2.01 -18.37
CA GLY A 375 12.41 -1.75 -18.84
C GLY A 375 12.14 -2.30 -20.24
N THR A 376 10.91 -2.09 -20.69
CA THR A 376 10.41 -2.54 -22.00
C THR A 376 10.05 -1.34 -22.84
N THR A 377 10.45 -1.33 -24.10
CA THR A 377 10.12 -0.30 -25.08
C THR A 377 9.08 -0.80 -26.06
N TYR A 378 8.12 0.08 -26.39
CA TYR A 378 7.04 -0.22 -27.32
C TYR A 378 7.07 0.76 -28.50
N THR A 379 6.60 0.28 -29.66
CA THR A 379 6.27 1.13 -30.81
C THR A 379 4.81 0.97 -31.15
N GLN A 380 4.23 2.04 -31.68
CA GLN A 380 2.88 2.02 -32.21
C GLN A 380 2.96 1.56 -33.66
N GLU A 381 2.30 0.46 -33.95
CA GLU A 381 2.19 -0.07 -35.34
C GLU A 381 0.71 -0.28 -35.69
N TYR A 382 0.37 0.02 -36.93
CA TYR A 382 -0.92 -0.35 -37.45
C TYR A 382 -0.93 -1.83 -37.77
N ARG A 383 -1.95 -2.55 -37.33
CA ARG A 383 -2.17 -3.95 -37.65
C ARG A 383 -3.49 -4.15 -38.38
N GLU A 384 -3.46 -4.94 -39.42
CA GLU A 384 -4.62 -5.51 -40.05
C GLU A 384 -5.12 -6.64 -39.14
N VAL A 385 -6.39 -6.57 -38.79
CA VAL A 385 -7.09 -7.49 -37.87
C VAL A 385 -6.29 -7.80 -36.63
N GLN A 386 -6.33 -6.88 -35.69
CA GLN A 386 -5.59 -7.02 -34.41
C GLN A 386 -6.28 -7.93 -33.39
N GLY A 387 -7.56 -8.24 -33.59
CA GLY A 387 -8.38 -9.08 -32.71
C GLY A 387 -9.87 -8.82 -32.90
N GLY A 388 -10.68 -9.45 -32.05
CA GLY A 388 -12.11 -9.26 -31.97
C GLY A 388 -12.50 -8.22 -30.90
N ALA A 389 -13.60 -7.51 -31.16
CA ALA A 389 -14.23 -6.64 -30.17
C ALA A 389 -15.77 -6.76 -30.30
N THR A 390 -16.46 -6.44 -29.21
CA THR A 390 -17.92 -6.42 -29.12
C THR A 390 -18.47 -5.09 -29.64
N TYR A 391 -19.38 -5.17 -30.62
CA TYR A 391 -20.02 -4.03 -31.25
C TYR A 391 -21.52 -4.03 -30.97
N PHE A 392 -22.05 -2.86 -30.63
CA PHE A 392 -23.48 -2.58 -30.49
C PHE A 392 -23.94 -1.67 -31.63
N SER A 393 -25.20 -1.83 -32.06
CA SER A 393 -25.86 -0.76 -32.83
C SER A 393 -26.22 0.41 -31.88
N GLU A 394 -26.35 1.63 -32.39
CA GLU A 394 -26.74 2.78 -31.58
C GLU A 394 -28.13 2.61 -30.94
N SER A 395 -29.06 1.96 -31.62
CA SER A 395 -30.38 1.64 -31.05
C SER A 395 -30.29 0.64 -29.90
N ALA A 396 -29.44 -0.40 -30.00
CA ALA A 396 -29.17 -1.34 -28.92
C ALA A 396 -28.49 -0.64 -27.74
N TRP A 397 -27.51 0.20 -28.02
CA TRP A 397 -26.85 1.03 -27.03
C TRP A 397 -27.81 1.93 -26.26
N ASN A 398 -28.64 2.66 -26.99
CA ASN A 398 -29.65 3.55 -26.41
C ASN A 398 -30.68 2.79 -25.58
N ALA A 399 -31.06 1.59 -26.00
CA ALA A 399 -31.97 0.74 -25.19
C ALA A 399 -31.33 0.25 -23.92
N LEU A 400 -30.04 -0.15 -23.92
CA LEU A 400 -29.31 -0.61 -22.73
C LEU A 400 -29.06 0.52 -21.74
N THR A 401 -28.57 1.66 -22.23
CA THR A 401 -28.01 2.72 -21.38
C THR A 401 -28.98 3.83 -21.04
N GLY A 402 -30.08 3.94 -21.81
CA GLY A 402 -31.03 5.06 -21.74
C GLY A 402 -30.47 6.38 -22.29
N GLN A 403 -29.33 6.34 -22.96
CA GLN A 403 -28.75 7.49 -23.63
C GLN A 403 -29.49 7.74 -24.96
N ALA A 404 -29.19 8.85 -25.61
CA ALA A 404 -29.74 9.22 -26.89
C ALA A 404 -28.56 9.55 -27.85
N VAL A 405 -27.81 8.52 -28.19
CA VAL A 405 -26.70 8.61 -29.14
C VAL A 405 -27.25 8.55 -30.56
N ASP A 406 -26.72 9.37 -31.45
CA ASP A 406 -27.06 9.44 -32.91
C ASP A 406 -25.74 9.58 -33.67
N LEU A 407 -25.24 8.47 -34.19
CA LEU A 407 -23.98 8.40 -34.94
C LEU A 407 -24.25 8.54 -36.45
N ALA A 408 -23.42 9.29 -37.14
CA ALA A 408 -23.48 9.32 -38.59
C ALA A 408 -22.83 8.06 -39.17
N PRO A 409 -23.30 7.56 -40.32
CA PRO A 409 -22.68 6.41 -41.02
C PRO A 409 -21.16 6.60 -41.24
N GLY A 410 -20.39 5.56 -40.99
CA GLY A 410 -18.93 5.57 -41.04
C GLY A 410 -18.26 6.10 -39.76
N ILE A 411 -19.00 6.29 -38.67
CA ILE A 411 -18.46 6.69 -37.37
C ILE A 411 -18.56 5.54 -36.40
N CYS A 412 -17.47 5.31 -35.63
CA CYS A 412 -17.40 4.32 -34.56
C CYS A 412 -17.03 4.98 -33.26
N ALA A 413 -17.84 4.77 -32.21
CA ALA A 413 -17.57 5.29 -30.90
C ALA A 413 -17.04 4.18 -29.96
N ASN A 414 -15.91 4.43 -29.32
CA ASN A 414 -15.37 3.57 -28.24
C ASN A 414 -16.15 3.83 -26.93
N VAL A 415 -16.28 2.82 -26.10
CA VAL A 415 -16.95 2.90 -24.79
C VAL A 415 -15.91 2.85 -23.68
N LEU A 416 -15.99 3.83 -22.78
CA LEU A 416 -15.17 3.93 -21.56
C LEU A 416 -16.03 3.79 -20.31
N ASP A 417 -15.42 3.34 -19.22
CA ASP A 417 -16.10 3.18 -17.93
C ASP A 417 -16.57 4.53 -17.33
N ASP A 418 -15.74 5.57 -17.47
CA ASP A 418 -16.09 6.93 -17.05
C ASP A 418 -15.38 8.00 -17.90
N GLU A 419 -15.83 9.28 -17.80
CA GLU A 419 -15.24 10.43 -18.52
C GLU A 419 -13.77 10.70 -18.18
N GLY A 420 -13.28 10.20 -17.06
CA GLY A 420 -11.88 10.27 -16.65
C GLY A 420 -11.07 9.05 -17.05
N GLY A 421 -11.70 8.07 -17.70
CA GLY A 421 -11.11 6.81 -18.14
C GLY A 421 -9.83 7.05 -18.89
N ALA A 422 -8.75 6.48 -18.40
CA ALA A 422 -7.43 6.79 -18.88
C ALA A 422 -7.29 6.43 -20.35
N SER A 423 -6.98 7.40 -21.17
CA SER A 423 -6.77 7.29 -22.60
C SER A 423 -5.73 6.22 -23.03
N TYR A 424 -4.98 5.66 -22.10
CA TYR A 424 -4.02 4.58 -22.34
C TYR A 424 -4.62 3.17 -22.20
N LEU A 425 -5.82 3.04 -21.64
CA LEU A 425 -6.58 1.78 -21.59
C LEU A 425 -7.65 1.69 -22.69
N SER A 426 -7.95 2.79 -23.38
CA SER A 426 -8.78 2.74 -24.58
C SER A 426 -8.04 1.91 -25.63
N GLY A 427 -8.67 0.85 -26.14
CA GLY A 427 -8.19 0.15 -27.32
C GLY A 427 -7.81 1.16 -28.40
N GLY A 428 -6.78 0.87 -29.19
CA GLY A 428 -6.28 1.82 -30.18
C GLY A 428 -7.39 2.32 -31.14
N ASP A 429 -7.10 3.37 -31.86
CA ASP A 429 -8.02 3.91 -32.86
C ASP A 429 -8.42 2.82 -33.87
N VAL A 430 -9.68 2.40 -33.86
CA VAL A 430 -10.23 1.48 -34.84
C VAL A 430 -10.52 2.27 -36.11
N THR A 431 -10.00 1.80 -37.23
CA THR A 431 -10.13 2.46 -38.54
C THR A 431 -10.84 1.61 -39.59
N LEU A 432 -10.89 0.30 -39.39
CA LEU A 432 -11.60 -0.64 -40.22
C LEU A 432 -12.26 -1.71 -39.33
N VAL A 433 -13.51 -2.02 -39.61
CA VAL A 433 -14.26 -3.10 -38.96
C VAL A 433 -14.60 -4.15 -39.98
N THR A 434 -14.37 -5.42 -39.66
CA THR A 434 -14.53 -6.54 -40.62
C THR A 434 -15.41 -7.64 -40.04
N ASN A 435 -16.37 -8.07 -40.82
CA ASN A 435 -17.13 -9.32 -40.61
C ASN A 435 -16.24 -10.49 -41.01
N MET A 436 -15.78 -11.28 -40.06
CA MET A 436 -14.84 -12.37 -40.31
C MET A 436 -15.45 -13.58 -41.03
N VAL A 437 -16.78 -13.65 -41.12
CA VAL A 437 -17.48 -14.74 -41.82
C VAL A 437 -17.68 -14.42 -43.31
N THR A 438 -18.08 -13.19 -43.61
CA THR A 438 -18.42 -12.80 -45.01
C THR A 438 -17.30 -12.01 -45.68
N GLY A 439 -16.32 -11.51 -44.95
CA GLY A 439 -15.28 -10.62 -45.43
C GLY A 439 -15.76 -9.18 -45.72
N ALA A 440 -17.01 -8.86 -45.38
CA ALA A 440 -17.51 -7.49 -45.50
C ALA A 440 -16.78 -6.56 -44.55
N SER A 441 -16.23 -5.45 -45.02
CA SER A 441 -15.49 -4.49 -44.21
C SER A 441 -15.96 -3.07 -44.43
N LEU A 442 -15.87 -2.24 -43.39
CA LEU A 442 -16.23 -0.83 -43.41
C LEU A 442 -15.13 0.01 -42.79
N SER A 443 -14.67 1.02 -43.50
CA SER A 443 -13.76 2.02 -42.94
C SER A 443 -14.54 2.95 -42.02
N VAL A 444 -14.05 3.12 -40.78
CA VAL A 444 -14.71 3.95 -39.76
C VAL A 444 -13.79 5.06 -39.29
N THR A 445 -14.39 6.13 -38.79
CA THR A 445 -13.71 7.26 -38.15
C THR A 445 -14.02 7.23 -36.65
N PRO A 446 -13.02 7.25 -35.77
CA PRO A 446 -13.25 7.30 -34.32
C PRO A 446 -14.05 8.55 -33.90
N ALA A 447 -15.08 8.38 -33.11
CA ALA A 447 -15.83 9.45 -32.45
C ALA A 447 -15.27 9.80 -31.06
N GLU A 448 -15.83 10.82 -30.40
CA GLU A 448 -15.61 11.02 -28.98
C GLU A 448 -16.11 9.79 -28.19
N PRO A 449 -15.36 9.31 -27.20
CA PRO A 449 -15.74 8.12 -26.46
C PRO A 449 -17.08 8.28 -25.75
N LEU A 450 -17.89 7.24 -25.77
CA LEU A 450 -19.10 7.12 -24.95
C LEU A 450 -18.73 6.61 -23.56
N CYS A 451 -19.51 6.98 -22.54
CA CYS A 451 -19.23 6.57 -21.18
C CYS A 451 -20.41 5.82 -20.57
N PHE A 452 -20.12 4.64 -20.01
CA PHE A 452 -21.07 3.87 -19.23
C PHE A 452 -20.35 2.95 -18.23
N THR A 453 -20.67 3.11 -16.95
CA THR A 453 -19.93 2.52 -15.79
C THR A 453 -19.99 0.99 -15.70
N MET A 454 -20.46 0.27 -16.69
CA MET A 454 -20.52 -1.21 -16.65
C MET A 454 -20.02 -1.82 -17.95
N LEU A 455 -19.68 -1.02 -18.94
CA LEU A 455 -19.21 -1.46 -20.22
C LEU A 455 -17.84 -0.83 -20.53
N LEU A 456 -16.89 -1.66 -20.87
CA LEU A 456 -15.54 -1.24 -21.21
C LEU A 456 -15.05 -2.06 -22.40
N GLY A 457 -14.38 -1.40 -23.35
CA GLY A 457 -13.78 -2.09 -24.51
C GLY A 457 -14.77 -2.54 -25.57
N CYS A 458 -15.99 -2.02 -25.53
CA CYS A 458 -17.00 -2.20 -26.56
C CYS A 458 -17.01 -1.00 -27.51
N TYR A 459 -17.65 -1.18 -28.66
CA TYR A 459 -17.81 -0.14 -29.67
C TYR A 459 -19.28 0.02 -30.07
N VAL A 460 -19.63 1.21 -30.53
CA VAL A 460 -20.98 1.54 -31.00
C VAL A 460 -20.90 2.02 -32.45
N LEU A 461 -21.74 1.48 -33.27
CA LEU A 461 -21.89 1.82 -34.71
C LEU A 461 -23.28 2.38 -35.01
N ASP A 462 -23.42 3.16 -36.10
CA ASP A 462 -24.72 3.48 -36.67
C ASP A 462 -25.52 2.21 -36.98
N ASP A 463 -26.83 2.24 -36.88
CA ASP A 463 -27.70 1.07 -37.08
C ASP A 463 -27.54 0.45 -38.44
N ALA A 464 -27.43 1.27 -39.51
CA ALA A 464 -27.25 0.78 -40.88
C ALA A 464 -25.89 0.12 -41.11
N ASP A 465 -24.82 0.69 -40.55
CA ASP A 465 -23.48 0.12 -40.58
C ASP A 465 -23.41 -1.20 -39.84
N TYR A 466 -24.01 -1.26 -38.65
CA TYR A 466 -24.11 -2.47 -37.84
C TYR A 466 -24.85 -3.58 -38.59
N GLU A 467 -25.99 -3.28 -39.27
CA GLU A 467 -26.77 -4.26 -40.05
C GLU A 467 -25.95 -4.82 -41.23
N ILE A 468 -25.20 -3.95 -41.94
CA ILE A 468 -24.31 -4.35 -43.04
C ILE A 468 -23.21 -5.29 -42.52
N LEU A 469 -22.53 -4.91 -41.44
CA LEU A 469 -21.40 -5.65 -40.89
C LEU A 469 -21.80 -6.96 -40.22
N THR A 470 -23.00 -7.06 -39.67
CA THR A 470 -23.48 -8.27 -38.99
C THR A 470 -24.28 -9.22 -39.92
N ALA A 471 -24.47 -8.84 -41.15
CA ALA A 471 -25.15 -9.70 -42.14
C ALA A 471 -24.38 -11.02 -42.33
N GLY A 472 -25.09 -12.15 -42.21
CA GLY A 472 -24.52 -13.48 -42.41
C GLY A 472 -23.67 -14.03 -41.28
N LEU A 473 -23.57 -13.33 -40.14
CA LEU A 473 -22.93 -13.87 -38.93
C LEU A 473 -23.73 -15.04 -38.34
N THR A 474 -23.04 -16.07 -37.91
CA THR A 474 -23.62 -17.21 -37.17
C THR A 474 -23.77 -16.86 -35.67
N ASP A 475 -24.48 -17.70 -34.90
CA ASP A 475 -24.70 -17.54 -33.47
C ASP A 475 -23.38 -17.50 -32.67
N LEU A 476 -22.31 -18.10 -33.19
CA LEU A 476 -20.96 -18.04 -32.62
C LEU A 476 -20.39 -16.61 -32.53
N TRP A 477 -20.78 -15.74 -33.47
CA TRP A 477 -20.30 -14.35 -33.61
C TRP A 477 -21.30 -13.34 -33.04
N ARG A 478 -22.40 -13.77 -32.48
CA ARG A 478 -23.46 -12.95 -31.92
C ARG A 478 -23.51 -13.16 -30.42
N GLU A 479 -23.78 -12.10 -29.69
CA GLU A 479 -23.95 -12.10 -28.26
C GLU A 479 -25.30 -11.50 -27.87
N THR A 480 -25.89 -12.03 -26.81
CA THR A 480 -27.05 -11.43 -26.14
C THR A 480 -26.63 -10.79 -24.85
N TRP A 481 -26.99 -9.53 -24.66
CA TRP A 481 -26.69 -8.74 -23.45
C TRP A 481 -27.98 -8.45 -22.72
N VAL A 482 -27.97 -8.67 -21.39
CA VAL A 482 -29.13 -8.49 -20.52
C VAL A 482 -28.78 -7.60 -19.34
N PHE A 483 -29.59 -6.53 -19.18
CA PHE A 483 -29.56 -5.63 -18.05
C PHE A 483 -30.89 -5.66 -17.32
N PHE A 484 -30.89 -5.85 -16.01
CA PHE A 484 -32.10 -5.80 -15.22
C PHE A 484 -31.87 -5.24 -13.81
N ASN A 485 -32.96 -4.71 -13.23
CA ASN A 485 -32.98 -4.23 -11.86
C ASN A 485 -33.96 -5.02 -11.02
N VAL A 486 -33.69 -5.07 -9.72
CA VAL A 486 -34.56 -5.72 -8.72
C VAL A 486 -35.08 -4.68 -7.71
N ALA A 487 -36.12 -5.03 -6.97
CA ALA A 487 -36.72 -4.10 -6.00
C ALA A 487 -35.80 -3.84 -4.80
N ASP A 488 -35.03 -4.83 -4.38
CA ASP A 488 -34.06 -4.76 -3.27
C ASP A 488 -32.77 -5.48 -3.65
N ALA A 489 -31.78 -4.69 -4.10
CA ALA A 489 -30.50 -5.22 -4.55
C ALA A 489 -29.69 -5.83 -3.40
N GLU A 490 -29.74 -5.30 -2.17
CA GLU A 490 -28.98 -5.81 -1.04
C GLU A 490 -29.50 -7.19 -0.58
N ALA A 491 -30.82 -7.35 -0.59
CA ALA A 491 -31.46 -8.64 -0.21
C ALA A 491 -31.35 -9.71 -1.31
N SER A 492 -30.92 -9.36 -2.53
CA SER A 492 -30.88 -10.27 -3.68
C SER A 492 -29.65 -11.20 -3.71
N TYR A 493 -28.75 -11.16 -2.73
CA TYR A 493 -27.53 -11.98 -2.74
C TYR A 493 -27.77 -13.49 -2.98
N PRO A 494 -28.75 -14.17 -2.30
CA PRO A 494 -28.98 -15.59 -2.55
C PRO A 494 -29.49 -15.89 -3.97
N PHE A 495 -30.19 -14.95 -4.58
CA PHE A 495 -30.63 -15.04 -5.97
C PHE A 495 -29.45 -14.83 -6.92
N ALA A 496 -28.63 -13.81 -6.68
CA ALA A 496 -27.46 -13.51 -7.49
C ALA A 496 -26.48 -14.70 -7.53
N ASP A 497 -26.22 -15.29 -6.37
CA ASP A 497 -25.39 -16.49 -6.24
C ASP A 497 -25.98 -17.69 -6.98
N ALA A 498 -27.29 -17.94 -6.83
CA ALA A 498 -27.96 -19.02 -7.52
C ALA A 498 -27.96 -18.82 -9.06
N LEU A 499 -28.21 -17.60 -9.53
CA LEU A 499 -28.16 -17.26 -10.97
C LEU A 499 -26.76 -17.42 -11.53
N PHE A 500 -25.75 -16.95 -10.81
CA PHE A 500 -24.35 -17.12 -11.19
C PHE A 500 -23.98 -18.60 -11.35
N ASN A 501 -24.32 -19.42 -10.37
CA ASN A 501 -24.03 -20.85 -10.40
C ASN A 501 -24.77 -21.55 -11.57
N GLU A 502 -26.02 -21.18 -11.84
CA GLU A 502 -26.81 -21.71 -12.96
C GLU A 502 -26.13 -21.37 -14.32
N ILE A 503 -25.66 -20.12 -14.46
CA ILE A 503 -24.96 -19.66 -15.66
C ILE A 503 -23.64 -20.42 -15.87
N VAL A 504 -22.82 -20.55 -14.81
CA VAL A 504 -21.55 -21.29 -14.89
C VAL A 504 -21.77 -22.77 -15.22
N ASP A 505 -22.81 -23.40 -14.66
CA ASP A 505 -23.11 -24.80 -14.95
C ASP A 505 -23.56 -25.05 -16.39
N ARG A 506 -24.16 -24.05 -17.03
CA ARG A 506 -24.62 -24.13 -18.42
C ARG A 506 -23.56 -23.70 -19.44
N SER A 507 -22.50 -22.99 -19.02
CA SER A 507 -21.44 -22.54 -19.93
C SER A 507 -20.58 -23.71 -20.43
N GLY A 508 -20.15 -23.65 -21.70
CA GLY A 508 -19.17 -24.57 -22.26
C GLY A 508 -17.75 -24.36 -21.71
N ASP A 509 -16.88 -25.33 -21.92
CA ASP A 509 -15.48 -25.22 -21.48
C ASP A 509 -14.68 -24.21 -22.31
N ASP A 510 -15.12 -23.93 -23.53
CA ASP A 510 -14.52 -22.96 -24.45
C ASP A 510 -14.75 -21.49 -24.02
N VAL A 511 -15.69 -21.23 -23.13
CA VAL A 511 -16.00 -19.90 -22.61
C VAL A 511 -15.63 -19.73 -21.13
N LEU A 512 -14.74 -20.55 -20.62
CA LEU A 512 -14.42 -20.57 -19.19
C LEU A 512 -13.45 -19.45 -18.80
N GLN A 513 -12.42 -19.16 -19.59
CA GLN A 513 -11.30 -18.28 -19.21
C GLN A 513 -11.28 -17.00 -20.04
N MET A 514 -11.29 -15.83 -19.36
CA MET A 514 -11.09 -14.54 -19.98
C MET A 514 -9.67 -14.41 -20.58
N ASP A 515 -9.53 -13.61 -21.63
CA ASP A 515 -8.28 -13.26 -22.32
C ASP A 515 -7.48 -14.42 -22.94
N ALA A 516 -7.98 -15.63 -22.84
CA ALA A 516 -7.30 -16.79 -23.38
C ALA A 516 -7.87 -17.22 -24.74
N TYR A 517 -9.11 -16.83 -25.06
CA TYR A 517 -9.76 -17.16 -26.33
C TYR A 517 -10.25 -15.91 -27.06
N ASP A 518 -9.61 -15.61 -28.19
CA ASP A 518 -10.06 -14.58 -29.12
C ASP A 518 -10.62 -15.23 -30.37
N LEU A 519 -11.91 -15.03 -30.64
CA LEU A 519 -12.64 -15.65 -31.74
C LEU A 519 -12.08 -15.26 -33.09
N VAL A 520 -11.64 -14.02 -33.26
CA VAL A 520 -11.05 -13.52 -34.52
C VAL A 520 -9.69 -14.15 -34.75
N SER A 521 -8.85 -14.19 -33.73
CA SER A 521 -7.54 -14.85 -33.79
C SER A 521 -7.66 -16.36 -34.07
N ALA A 522 -8.69 -17.02 -33.52
CA ALA A 522 -8.97 -18.41 -33.79
C ALA A 522 -9.37 -18.63 -35.25
N ALA A 523 -10.23 -17.76 -35.81
CA ALA A 523 -10.64 -17.84 -37.20
C ALA A 523 -9.46 -17.60 -38.15
N LEU A 524 -8.59 -16.65 -37.87
CA LEU A 524 -7.38 -16.38 -38.67
C LEU A 524 -6.39 -17.56 -38.61
N ALA A 525 -6.22 -18.19 -37.47
CA ALA A 525 -5.37 -19.38 -37.36
C ALA A 525 -5.94 -20.55 -38.17
N GLU A 526 -7.26 -20.75 -38.15
CA GLU A 526 -7.93 -21.76 -38.98
C GLU A 526 -7.72 -21.50 -40.48
N GLU A 527 -7.88 -20.26 -40.96
CA GLU A 527 -7.62 -19.85 -42.34
C GLU A 527 -6.15 -20.08 -42.74
N ALA A 528 -5.21 -19.85 -41.81
CA ALA A 528 -3.80 -20.10 -42.05
C ALA A 528 -3.43 -21.60 -41.97
N GLY A 529 -4.36 -22.47 -41.57
CA GLY A 529 -4.09 -23.88 -41.31
C GLY A 529 -3.24 -24.13 -40.08
N GLU A 530 -3.21 -23.18 -39.16
CA GLU A 530 -2.51 -23.25 -37.85
C GLU A 530 -3.48 -23.67 -36.76
N VAL A 531 -2.94 -24.19 -35.65
CA VAL A 531 -3.72 -24.52 -34.46
C VAL A 531 -3.72 -23.28 -33.55
N TYR A 532 -4.91 -22.78 -33.23
CA TYR A 532 -5.05 -21.73 -32.24
C TYR A 532 -4.73 -22.30 -30.84
N ASP A 533 -3.69 -21.76 -30.24
CA ASP A 533 -3.17 -22.27 -28.98
C ASP A 533 -3.98 -21.67 -27.82
N TYR A 534 -5.02 -22.42 -27.42
CA TYR A 534 -5.89 -22.09 -26.28
C TYR A 534 -5.88 -23.26 -25.30
N ASP A 535 -4.85 -23.33 -24.48
CA ASP A 535 -4.76 -24.33 -23.43
C ASP A 535 -4.32 -23.74 -22.09
N ARG A 536 -4.44 -24.55 -21.03
CA ARG A 536 -4.04 -24.16 -19.68
C ARG A 536 -2.55 -23.83 -19.58
N ALA A 537 -1.72 -24.45 -20.38
CA ALA A 537 -0.29 -24.19 -20.40
C ALA A 537 0.01 -22.80 -20.99
N HIS A 538 -0.70 -22.41 -22.04
CA HIS A 538 -0.62 -21.09 -22.65
C HIS A 538 -1.07 -20.00 -21.65
N ILE A 539 -2.23 -20.17 -21.00
CA ILE A 539 -2.76 -19.25 -19.99
C ILE A 539 -1.72 -19.05 -18.86
N ALA A 540 -1.20 -20.15 -18.31
CA ALA A 540 -0.20 -20.09 -17.23
C ALA A 540 1.14 -19.46 -17.69
N ALA A 541 1.56 -19.69 -18.95
CA ALA A 541 2.78 -19.11 -19.52
C ALA A 541 2.69 -17.59 -19.65
N HIS A 542 1.50 -17.04 -19.88
CA HIS A 542 1.23 -15.61 -19.93
C HIS A 542 0.99 -14.97 -18.55
N GLY A 543 1.07 -15.78 -17.48
CA GLY A 543 0.98 -15.31 -16.10
C GLY A 543 -0.44 -15.06 -15.60
N PHE A 544 -1.45 -15.53 -16.32
CA PHE A 544 -2.83 -15.52 -15.86
C PHE A 544 -3.10 -16.72 -14.93
N PRO A 545 -3.94 -16.57 -13.90
CA PRO A 545 -4.38 -17.71 -13.10
C PRO A 545 -5.25 -18.64 -13.94
N VAL A 546 -5.03 -19.93 -13.83
CA VAL A 546 -5.89 -20.93 -14.43
C VAL A 546 -7.07 -21.16 -13.52
N ILE A 547 -8.29 -20.87 -13.97
CA ILE A 547 -9.53 -21.04 -13.22
C ILE A 547 -10.14 -22.43 -13.46
N GLU A 548 -10.77 -22.97 -12.43
CA GLU A 548 -11.49 -24.24 -12.48
C GLU A 548 -12.91 -24.06 -11.94
N ARG A 549 -13.88 -24.84 -12.44
CA ARG A 549 -15.30 -24.70 -12.04
C ARG A 549 -15.53 -24.97 -10.56
N GLU A 550 -14.66 -25.74 -9.94
CA GLU A 550 -14.68 -26.02 -8.51
C GLU A 550 -14.39 -24.78 -7.66
N ASP A 551 -13.67 -23.80 -8.22
CA ASP A 551 -13.29 -22.56 -7.55
C ASP A 551 -14.26 -21.40 -7.84
N ARG A 552 -15.46 -21.65 -8.38
CA ARG A 552 -16.45 -20.67 -8.80
C ARG A 552 -16.89 -19.67 -7.73
N ASP A 553 -16.81 -20.07 -6.46
CA ASP A 553 -17.17 -19.21 -5.33
C ASP A 553 -16.07 -18.17 -5.00
N THR A 554 -14.94 -18.22 -5.70
CA THR A 554 -13.84 -17.28 -5.48
C THR A 554 -13.99 -16.02 -6.33
N SER A 555 -13.54 -14.89 -5.80
CA SER A 555 -13.44 -13.65 -6.58
C SER A 555 -12.47 -13.77 -7.76
N GLU A 556 -11.49 -14.68 -7.66
CA GLU A 556 -10.54 -14.96 -8.74
C GLU A 556 -11.24 -15.58 -9.94
N PHE A 557 -12.09 -16.58 -9.73
CA PHE A 557 -12.88 -17.18 -10.80
C PHE A 557 -13.74 -16.12 -11.49
N ARG A 558 -14.49 -15.32 -10.72
CA ARG A 558 -15.38 -14.29 -11.28
C ARG A 558 -14.64 -13.21 -12.06
N ASN A 559 -13.41 -12.86 -11.68
CA ASN A 559 -12.61 -11.85 -12.37
C ASN A 559 -11.92 -12.34 -13.65
N TYR A 560 -11.69 -13.66 -13.78
CA TYR A 560 -11.00 -14.24 -14.93
C TYR A 560 -11.92 -15.12 -15.78
N TRP A 561 -13.20 -15.15 -15.48
CA TRP A 561 -14.18 -15.84 -16.31
C TRP A 561 -14.51 -14.99 -17.55
N LEU A 562 -14.68 -15.64 -18.71
CA LEU A 562 -14.81 -14.95 -20.01
C LEU A 562 -15.92 -13.88 -20.00
N TYR A 563 -17.07 -14.18 -19.44
CA TYR A 563 -18.20 -13.27 -19.47
C TYR A 563 -18.23 -12.23 -18.35
N MET A 564 -17.36 -12.28 -17.35
CA MET A 564 -17.20 -11.25 -16.31
C MET A 564 -18.51 -10.53 -15.92
N HIS A 565 -19.63 -11.28 -15.79
CA HIS A 565 -20.94 -10.68 -15.50
C HIS A 565 -20.83 -9.79 -14.24
N GLN A 566 -21.60 -8.71 -14.23
CA GLN A 566 -21.56 -7.73 -13.16
C GLN A 566 -22.86 -7.75 -12.36
N PHE A 567 -22.87 -8.52 -11.28
CA PHE A 567 -23.94 -8.53 -10.29
C PHE A 567 -23.55 -7.66 -9.13
N ARG A 568 -24.16 -6.47 -9.01
CA ARG A 568 -23.79 -5.45 -8.01
C ARG A 568 -23.56 -6.03 -6.62
N VAL A 569 -24.44 -6.92 -6.16
CA VAL A 569 -24.38 -7.48 -4.80
C VAL A 569 -23.23 -8.49 -4.64
N LEU A 570 -22.91 -9.29 -5.65
CA LEU A 570 -21.76 -10.21 -5.63
C LEU A 570 -20.45 -9.44 -5.70
N ASP A 571 -20.31 -8.51 -6.64
CA ASP A 571 -19.13 -7.68 -6.81
C ASP A 571 -18.83 -6.85 -5.55
N GLN A 572 -19.88 -6.30 -4.95
CA GLN A 572 -19.75 -5.57 -3.68
C GLN A 572 -19.27 -6.47 -2.54
N ASN A 573 -19.79 -7.71 -2.45
CA ASN A 573 -19.37 -8.66 -1.44
C ASN A 573 -17.92 -9.09 -1.64
N ASP A 574 -17.51 -9.40 -2.87
CA ASP A 574 -16.14 -9.76 -3.22
C ASP A 574 -15.18 -8.63 -2.91
N PHE A 575 -15.55 -7.41 -3.28
CA PHE A 575 -14.77 -6.23 -2.99
C PHE A 575 -14.60 -6.01 -1.48
N VAL A 576 -15.69 -6.09 -0.71
CA VAL A 576 -15.66 -5.94 0.76
C VAL A 576 -14.76 -7.02 1.37
N THR A 577 -14.86 -8.26 0.92
CA THR A 577 -14.01 -9.37 1.38
C THR A 577 -12.53 -9.11 1.10
N THR A 578 -12.20 -8.72 -0.12
CA THR A 578 -10.83 -8.38 -0.53
C THR A 578 -10.30 -7.18 0.26
N MET A 579 -11.08 -6.12 0.37
CA MET A 579 -10.71 -4.91 1.12
C MET A 579 -10.55 -5.18 2.61
N ALA A 580 -11.33 -6.10 3.16
CA ALA A 580 -11.19 -6.53 4.53
C ALA A 580 -9.79 -7.08 4.82
N VAL A 581 -9.26 -7.94 3.95
CA VAL A 581 -7.90 -8.48 4.06
C VAL A 581 -6.85 -7.37 3.98
N PHE A 582 -6.98 -6.46 3.01
CA PHE A 582 -6.09 -5.32 2.89
C PHE A 582 -6.13 -4.42 4.12
N LEU A 583 -7.31 -4.11 4.62
CA LEU A 583 -7.47 -3.26 5.80
C LEU A 583 -6.71 -3.83 7.00
N VAL A 584 -6.83 -5.14 7.25
CA VAL A 584 -6.11 -5.79 8.36
C VAL A 584 -4.60 -5.70 8.17
N LEU A 585 -4.10 -6.00 6.98
CA LEU A 585 -2.67 -5.92 6.68
C LEU A 585 -2.13 -4.49 6.85
N PHE A 586 -2.84 -3.49 6.34
CA PHE A 586 -2.46 -2.09 6.47
C PHE A 586 -2.54 -1.58 7.91
N ILE A 587 -3.52 -2.02 8.71
CA ILE A 587 -3.58 -1.70 10.15
C ILE A 587 -2.33 -2.22 10.85
N PHE A 588 -1.86 -3.44 10.55
CA PHE A 588 -0.62 -3.96 11.14
C PHE A 588 0.58 -3.08 10.81
N ILE A 589 0.71 -2.64 9.58
CA ILE A 589 1.81 -1.76 9.16
C ILE A 589 1.73 -0.41 9.85
N ALA A 590 0.53 0.18 9.91
CA ALA A 590 0.30 1.42 10.63
C ALA A 590 0.73 1.29 12.10
N LEU A 591 0.34 0.19 12.76
CA LEU A 591 0.73 -0.09 14.14
C LEU A 591 2.24 -0.24 14.31
N ILE A 592 2.92 -0.97 13.39
CA ILE A 592 4.38 -1.13 13.40
C ILE A 592 5.06 0.22 13.28
N CYS A 593 4.71 1.00 12.28
CA CYS A 593 5.32 2.30 12.03
C CYS A 593 5.07 3.29 13.18
N PHE A 594 3.85 3.28 13.72
CA PHE A 594 3.46 4.16 14.80
C PHE A 594 4.15 3.80 16.13
N ALA A 595 4.23 2.50 16.47
CA ALA A 595 4.96 2.02 17.63
C ALA A 595 6.46 2.34 17.53
N ALA A 596 7.06 2.11 16.35
CA ALA A 596 8.46 2.46 16.09
C ALA A 596 8.71 3.96 16.26
N PHE A 597 7.82 4.81 15.73
CA PHE A 597 7.88 6.26 15.94
C PHE A 597 7.87 6.62 17.43
N ILE A 598 6.91 6.11 18.19
CA ILE A 598 6.76 6.39 19.64
C ILE A 598 8.04 6.03 20.39
N VAL A 599 8.58 4.84 20.16
CA VAL A 599 9.76 4.36 20.87
C VAL A 599 11.00 5.17 20.50
N ILE A 600 11.22 5.48 19.23
CA ILE A 600 12.35 6.31 18.79
C ILE A 600 12.23 7.72 19.39
N ALA A 601 11.05 8.32 19.35
CA ALA A 601 10.80 9.66 19.90
C ALA A 601 11.02 9.69 21.42
N PHE A 602 10.45 8.73 22.17
CA PHE A 602 10.64 8.61 23.61
C PHE A 602 12.11 8.45 23.98
N THR A 603 12.78 7.50 23.34
CA THR A 603 14.18 7.18 23.61
C THR A 603 15.08 8.37 23.27
N ARG A 604 14.82 9.06 22.19
CA ARG A 604 15.59 10.25 21.79
C ARG A 604 15.42 11.38 22.80
N CYS A 605 14.21 11.63 23.26
CA CYS A 605 13.94 12.65 24.27
C CYS A 605 14.65 12.33 25.59
N MET A 606 14.64 11.06 26.02
CA MET A 606 15.36 10.63 27.22
C MET A 606 16.87 10.75 27.07
N THR A 607 17.42 10.39 25.91
CA THR A 607 18.87 10.52 25.65
C THR A 607 19.31 11.97 25.67
N ILE A 608 18.58 12.88 25.04
CA ILE A 608 18.87 14.32 25.05
C ILE A 608 18.87 14.84 26.51
N ALA A 609 17.88 14.45 27.28
CA ALA A 609 17.77 14.85 28.67
C ALA A 609 18.95 14.37 29.52
N LEU A 610 19.29 13.09 29.45
CA LEU A 610 20.38 12.48 30.23
C LEU A 610 21.76 13.06 29.83
N THR A 611 21.98 13.28 28.52
CA THR A 611 23.24 13.90 28.03
C THR A 611 23.39 15.32 28.54
N ASN A 612 22.31 16.06 28.67
CA ASN A 612 22.32 17.45 29.11
C ASN A 612 22.05 17.62 30.62
N ALA A 613 21.98 16.53 31.39
CA ALA A 613 21.64 16.58 32.82
C ALA A 613 22.56 17.52 33.61
N ARG A 614 23.88 17.47 33.36
CA ARG A 614 24.86 18.37 34.01
C ARG A 614 24.56 19.85 33.72
N VAL A 615 24.22 20.20 32.48
CA VAL A 615 23.89 21.59 32.14
C VAL A 615 22.64 22.06 32.89
N TYR A 616 21.67 21.18 33.11
CA TYR A 616 20.49 21.51 33.94
C TYR A 616 20.83 21.67 35.40
N ASP A 617 21.77 20.87 35.92
CA ASP A 617 22.26 21.00 37.31
C ASP A 617 23.07 22.30 37.49
N ASP A 618 23.95 22.64 36.53
CA ASP A 618 24.71 23.91 36.55
C ASP A 618 23.76 25.13 36.51
N LEU A 619 22.73 25.07 35.66
CA LEU A 619 21.71 26.11 35.61
C LEU A 619 20.95 26.27 36.93
N ARG A 620 20.72 25.14 37.63
CA ARG A 620 20.06 25.14 38.94
C ARG A 620 20.96 25.79 39.98
N HIS A 621 22.26 25.49 39.96
CA HIS A 621 23.24 26.14 40.85
C HIS A 621 23.41 27.65 40.57
N LEU A 622 23.20 28.06 39.32
CA LEU A 622 23.16 29.46 38.88
C LEU A 622 21.84 30.18 39.24
N GLY A 623 20.90 29.49 39.96
CA GLY A 623 19.66 30.11 40.38
C GLY A 623 18.51 30.08 39.37
N ALA A 624 18.61 29.32 38.28
CA ALA A 624 17.52 29.22 37.32
C ALA A 624 16.24 28.66 37.94
N PRO A 625 15.10 29.35 37.81
CA PRO A 625 13.84 28.87 38.40
C PRO A 625 13.33 27.60 37.69
N ASN A 626 12.68 26.71 38.45
CA ASN A 626 12.12 25.45 37.91
C ASN A 626 11.21 25.68 36.69
N ARG A 627 10.49 26.79 36.64
CA ARG A 627 9.64 27.17 35.50
C ARG A 627 10.45 27.40 34.20
N TYR A 628 11.65 27.92 34.29
CA TYR A 628 12.54 28.09 33.17
C TYR A 628 13.11 26.76 32.67
N LEU A 629 13.56 25.90 33.60
CA LEU A 629 14.07 24.56 33.30
C LEU A 629 12.99 23.69 32.64
N PHE A 630 11.77 23.69 33.19
CA PHE A 630 10.62 23.00 32.64
C PHE A 630 10.30 23.48 31.22
N ARG A 631 10.34 24.79 30.98
CA ARG A 631 10.10 25.37 29.66
C ARG A 631 11.16 24.95 28.64
N SER A 632 12.43 24.92 29.05
CA SER A 632 13.55 24.47 28.21
C SER A 632 13.36 23.00 27.79
N VAL A 633 13.03 22.11 28.75
CA VAL A 633 12.71 20.71 28.48
C VAL A 633 11.51 20.59 27.53
N LYS A 634 10.43 21.32 27.82
CA LYS A 634 9.23 21.34 26.95
C LYS A 634 9.59 21.73 25.52
N GLY A 635 10.43 22.74 25.33
CA GLY A 635 10.87 23.21 24.01
C GLY A 635 11.66 22.15 23.22
N GLN A 636 12.53 21.40 23.89
CA GLN A 636 13.31 20.33 23.26
C GLN A 636 12.45 19.13 22.90
N VAL A 637 11.68 18.60 23.87
CA VAL A 637 10.80 17.45 23.67
C VAL A 637 9.73 17.74 22.60
N SER A 638 9.15 18.95 22.61
CA SER A 638 8.18 19.36 21.59
C SER A 638 8.78 19.37 20.19
N LYS A 639 10.00 19.85 19.99
CA LYS A 639 10.64 19.87 18.67
C LYS A 639 10.93 18.44 18.16
N VAL A 640 11.46 17.58 19.03
CA VAL A 640 11.80 16.20 18.65
C VAL A 640 10.56 15.37 18.32
N PHE A 641 9.44 15.61 19.02
CA PHE A 641 8.23 14.82 18.90
C PHE A 641 7.26 15.37 17.84
N LEU A 642 6.92 16.66 17.93
CA LEU A 642 5.87 17.24 17.10
C LEU A 642 6.34 17.61 15.68
N VAL A 643 7.61 18.01 15.49
CA VAL A 643 8.05 18.41 14.16
C VAL A 643 8.01 17.27 13.14
N PRO A 644 8.55 16.06 13.43
CA PRO A 644 8.40 14.94 12.51
C PRO A 644 6.94 14.55 12.27
N ALA A 645 6.10 14.58 13.31
CA ALA A 645 4.68 14.28 13.18
C ALA A 645 3.97 15.28 12.25
N ILE A 646 4.17 16.59 12.45
CA ILE A 646 3.53 17.63 11.64
C ILE A 646 4.04 17.55 10.18
N VAL A 647 5.35 17.43 9.98
CA VAL A 647 5.92 17.36 8.61
C VAL A 647 5.44 16.09 7.90
N GLY A 648 5.46 14.94 8.60
CA GLY A 648 4.99 13.67 8.02
C GLY A 648 3.50 13.72 7.66
N THR A 649 2.65 14.23 8.56
CA THR A 649 1.21 14.38 8.28
C THR A 649 0.96 15.32 7.09
N ALA A 650 1.64 16.46 7.04
CA ALA A 650 1.46 17.42 5.96
C ALA A 650 1.90 16.86 4.60
N VAL A 651 3.04 16.16 4.56
CA VAL A 651 3.57 15.54 3.33
C VAL A 651 2.62 14.47 2.82
N ILE A 652 2.17 13.56 3.68
CA ILE A 652 1.31 12.46 3.23
C ILE A 652 -0.08 12.97 2.83
N SER A 653 -0.65 13.93 3.56
CA SER A 653 -1.94 14.51 3.19
C SER A 653 -1.89 15.23 1.84
N ALA A 654 -0.81 16.00 1.59
CA ALA A 654 -0.62 16.64 0.30
C ALA A 654 -0.42 15.61 -0.84
N PHE A 655 0.28 14.51 -0.57
CA PHE A 655 0.50 13.43 -1.52
C PHE A 655 -0.81 12.73 -1.90
N TYR A 656 -1.66 12.42 -0.93
CA TYR A 656 -2.98 11.84 -1.22
C TYR A 656 -3.90 12.78 -2.00
N LEU A 657 -3.96 14.06 -1.63
CA LEU A 657 -4.73 15.05 -2.39
C LEU A 657 -4.22 15.16 -3.84
N MET A 658 -2.91 15.05 -4.04
CA MET A 658 -2.31 15.04 -5.37
C MET A 658 -2.72 13.81 -6.17
N ILE A 659 -2.63 12.61 -5.59
CA ILE A 659 -3.03 11.36 -6.28
C ILE A 659 -4.50 11.43 -6.69
N MET A 660 -5.41 11.81 -5.78
CA MET A 660 -6.83 11.91 -6.05
C MET A 660 -7.14 12.86 -7.20
N TYR A 661 -6.55 14.04 -7.17
CA TYR A 661 -6.81 15.04 -8.21
C TYR A 661 -6.28 14.60 -9.59
N PHE A 662 -5.08 13.99 -9.65
CA PHE A 662 -4.49 13.60 -10.93
C PHE A 662 -4.97 12.23 -11.44
N ASN A 663 -5.78 11.51 -10.67
CA ASN A 663 -6.36 10.24 -11.13
C ASN A 663 -7.39 10.47 -12.24
N ASP A 664 -8.31 11.40 -12.02
CA ASP A 664 -9.41 11.73 -12.93
C ASP A 664 -9.64 13.24 -13.13
N ASN A 665 -8.69 14.08 -12.70
CA ASN A 665 -8.73 15.56 -12.71
C ASN A 665 -9.94 16.17 -11.97
N ARG A 666 -10.61 15.42 -11.11
CA ARG A 666 -11.76 15.87 -10.30
C ARG A 666 -11.73 15.22 -8.91
N PHE A 667 -12.57 15.71 -8.00
CA PHE A 667 -12.82 15.07 -6.71
C PHE A 667 -14.22 14.47 -6.71
N THR A 668 -14.31 13.16 -6.65
CA THR A 668 -15.60 12.46 -6.57
C THR A 668 -16.21 12.56 -5.17
N PRO A 669 -17.56 12.45 -5.03
CA PRO A 669 -18.20 12.43 -3.70
C PRO A 669 -17.68 11.30 -2.80
N GLY A 670 -17.36 10.13 -3.37
CA GLY A 670 -16.76 9.00 -2.67
C GLY A 670 -15.39 9.32 -2.09
N GLU A 671 -14.51 9.96 -2.88
CA GLU A 671 -13.20 10.42 -2.42
C GLU A 671 -13.31 11.50 -1.33
N MET A 672 -14.26 12.43 -1.45
CA MET A 672 -14.51 13.42 -0.41
C MET A 672 -14.93 12.78 0.92
N ALA A 673 -15.77 11.75 0.88
CA ALA A 673 -16.14 10.97 2.06
C ALA A 673 -14.91 10.24 2.64
N GLY A 674 -14.09 9.62 1.80
CA GLY A 674 -12.81 9.00 2.19
C GLY A 674 -11.84 9.99 2.82
N MET A 675 -11.73 11.21 2.29
CA MET A 675 -10.93 12.28 2.90
C MET A 675 -11.43 12.65 4.30
N ALA A 676 -12.74 12.67 4.53
CA ALA A 676 -13.31 12.93 5.85
C ALA A 676 -12.92 11.83 6.85
N VAL A 677 -12.95 10.55 6.43
CA VAL A 677 -12.47 9.42 7.24
C VAL A 677 -10.98 9.56 7.54
N CYS A 678 -10.15 9.89 6.56
CA CYS A 678 -8.72 10.13 6.76
C CYS A 678 -8.46 11.29 7.75
N ALA A 679 -9.23 12.36 7.68
CA ALA A 679 -9.15 13.46 8.63
C ALA A 679 -9.50 13.02 10.06
N ALA A 680 -10.51 12.16 10.23
CA ALA A 680 -10.86 11.57 11.52
C ALA A 680 -9.70 10.69 12.05
N VAL A 681 -9.09 9.87 11.22
CA VAL A 681 -7.91 9.04 11.56
C VAL A 681 -6.75 9.94 12.02
N ILE A 682 -6.45 11.03 11.30
CA ILE A 682 -5.43 12.00 11.70
C ILE A 682 -5.75 12.59 13.08
N ALA A 683 -7.00 12.94 13.36
CA ALA A 683 -7.40 13.50 14.64
C ALA A 683 -7.19 12.50 15.80
N VAL A 684 -7.63 11.24 15.62
CA VAL A 684 -7.45 10.18 16.61
C VAL A 684 -5.98 9.89 16.87
N LEU A 685 -5.18 9.65 15.83
CA LEU A 685 -3.75 9.37 15.97
C LEU A 685 -2.98 10.57 16.56
N SER A 686 -3.34 11.80 16.20
CA SER A 686 -2.77 13.01 16.80
C SER A 686 -3.09 13.13 18.29
N ALA A 687 -4.29 12.74 18.72
CA ALA A 687 -4.66 12.70 20.13
C ALA A 687 -3.83 11.68 20.90
N VAL A 688 -3.62 10.48 20.35
CA VAL A 688 -2.74 9.45 20.94
C VAL A 688 -1.31 9.96 21.02
N LEU A 689 -0.77 10.52 19.95
CA LEU A 689 0.59 11.13 19.94
C LEU A 689 0.73 12.22 20.97
N TYR A 690 -0.25 13.06 21.16
CA TYR A 690 -0.24 14.09 22.18
C TYR A 690 -0.24 13.50 23.60
N GLY A 691 -0.99 12.43 23.84
CA GLY A 691 -0.95 11.66 25.08
C GLY A 691 0.45 11.12 25.39
N VAL A 692 1.07 10.46 24.40
CA VAL A 692 2.44 9.91 24.53
C VAL A 692 3.47 11.05 24.73
N TYR A 693 3.32 12.16 24.01
CA TYR A 693 4.15 13.36 24.23
C TYR A 693 4.06 13.87 25.66
N ARG A 694 2.87 13.92 26.28
CA ARG A 694 2.68 14.34 27.68
C ARG A 694 3.39 13.38 28.64
N ILE A 695 3.29 12.07 28.42
CA ILE A 695 3.95 11.03 29.20
C ILE A 695 5.47 11.17 29.07
N THR A 696 5.98 11.27 27.85
CA THR A 696 7.42 11.46 27.55
C THR A 696 7.97 12.70 28.27
N ARG A 697 7.29 13.83 28.15
CA ARG A 697 7.69 15.07 28.83
C ARG A 697 7.76 14.90 30.36
N ARG A 698 6.76 14.24 30.96
CA ARG A 698 6.76 13.97 32.42
C ARG A 698 7.92 13.06 32.81
N SER A 699 8.20 12.02 32.02
CA SER A 699 9.31 11.09 32.28
C SER A 699 10.67 11.79 32.20
N VAL A 700 10.86 12.66 31.19
CA VAL A 700 12.07 13.46 31.04
C VAL A 700 12.25 14.43 32.22
N CYS A 701 11.20 15.12 32.65
CA CYS A 701 11.25 16.02 33.78
C CYS A 701 11.61 15.29 35.08
N ARG A 702 11.02 14.10 35.31
CA ARG A 702 11.37 13.25 36.48
C ARG A 702 12.83 12.80 36.43
N ALA A 703 13.33 12.37 35.28
CA ALA A 703 14.73 11.97 35.10
C ALA A 703 15.74 13.10 35.39
N LEU A 704 15.34 14.35 35.16
CA LEU A 704 16.15 15.55 35.43
C LEU A 704 15.88 16.16 36.85
N GLY A 705 15.03 15.55 37.68
CA GLY A 705 14.67 16.11 39.00
C GLY A 705 13.92 17.45 38.92
N ILE A 706 13.26 17.75 37.78
CA ILE A 706 12.51 19.00 37.57
C ILE A 706 11.05 18.75 37.95
N GLN A 707 10.61 19.42 39.02
CA GLN A 707 9.19 19.37 39.42
C GLN A 707 8.36 20.20 38.43
N GLY A 708 7.52 19.52 37.67
CA GLY A 708 6.51 20.17 36.85
C GLY A 708 5.25 20.43 37.66
N LYS A 709 4.80 21.68 37.73
CA LYS A 709 3.41 22.00 38.05
C LYS A 709 2.51 21.74 36.86
#